data_a580a282b5e40691a9de8fc409ee1d9b
#
_entry.id   a580a282b5e40691a9de8fc409ee1d9b
#
_cell.length_a   1.000
_cell.length_b   1.000
_cell.length_c   1.000
_cell.angle_alpha   90.00
_cell.angle_beta   90.00
_cell.angle_gamma   90.00
#
_symmetry.space_group_name_H-M   'P 1'
#
loop_
_entity.id
_entity.type
_entity.pdbx_description
1 polymer ?
#
loop_
_entity_poly.entity_id
_entity_poly.type
_entity_poly.pdbx_seq_one_letter_code
_entity_poly.pdbx_strand_id
1 'polypeptide(L)'
;MSDPEDTKPGEPPAPSDIRPVSILDEMKRSYLDYAMSVIVARALPDARDGLKPVHRRILYAMHENGFEWNKPYRKSARTVGDVIGKYHPHGDQSVYDALVRMAQDFSMRVPLIDGQGNFGSVDGDMPAAMRYTESRLTKIAQHLLDDIDKDTVDFQPNYDSNEKEPSVLPAKFPNLLVNGAGGIAVGMATNIPPHNLGEVIDACTALIDNPALGIDDLINIIPGPDFPTGGIILGKAGIRSAYHSGRGSIVMRGKVTIDTIRRDREAIIISEIPYQVNKATMVERIAELVREKKIEGIADLRDESDRDGFRVVVELKRDAVPDVVLNQLYRFTPLQTNFGANMVALDAGRPQVMNLKDLLTLFIAFREQVVTRRTKFLLNKARDRAHILVGLAIAVANIDEVIRVIRTSPDPTTARDTLMSRDWPAQDVAAMITLIDDPRHRINADGTARLSLEQAKAILDLRLQRLTALGREEISEELDKLAVEINDYLDILRSRARVQAIVKTELADVKSEFATPRKTVIIEQEGEVEDEDLIQREDMVVTVSHAGYVKRVPLSTYRAQRRGGKGRAGMQTRDEDFVSRLFVASTHTPVLFFSSRGQVYKEKVWRLPMAAPNARGKAMINILPLEQGERITTIMPLPEDESSWGNLDVMFATTGGNVRRNKLSDFVDVRRSGIIAMKLDDDEAIVDVQICTERDDVLLTAAGGQCIRFPVTDVRVFTGRTSMGVRGIALPENDKVISLSILRHVEATSDERSAYLKMRRAVAGEAAAEEAAETEAEETSGAIQLSSERYVEMSAQEQVVLTVSVNGYGKRTSSYEYRTTGRGGKGIVAMSVNDRNGKLVASFPVEDSDQIMLVTDKGQLIRCPVEGIRIAGRSTQGVIVFDTAEDEHVVAVEHIGEDAENGNGNGG
;
A
#
# COMPACT_ATOMS: atom_id res chain seq x y z
N MET A 1 -96.51 -37.22 23.92
CA MET A 1 -96.42 -35.83 24.41
C MET A 1 -95.49 -35.82 25.61
N SER A 2 -94.24 -35.52 25.40
CA SER A 2 -93.26 -35.34 26.39
C SER A 2 -92.49 -34.04 26.05
N ASP A 3 -92.41 -33.16 27.05
CA ASP A 3 -91.90 -31.79 27.01
C ASP A 3 -90.41 -31.75 26.67
N PRO A 4 -89.98 -30.66 26.06
CA PRO A 4 -88.57 -30.49 25.77
C PRO A 4 -87.83 -30.02 27.04
N GLU A 5 -86.68 -30.72 27.33
CA GLU A 5 -85.75 -30.38 28.42
C GLU A 5 -85.02 -29.03 28.15
N ASP A 6 -85.00 -28.22 29.17
CA ASP A 6 -84.28 -26.97 29.28
C ASP A 6 -82.77 -27.24 29.20
N THR A 7 -82.19 -26.86 28.07
CA THR A 7 -80.72 -26.74 27.91
C THR A 7 -80.26 -25.43 28.54
N LYS A 8 -79.55 -25.49 29.62
CA LYS A 8 -78.85 -24.35 30.23
C LYS A 8 -77.89 -23.79 29.21
N PRO A 9 -77.76 -22.46 29.14
CA PRO A 9 -76.70 -21.85 28.27
C PRO A 9 -75.30 -22.27 28.78
N GLY A 10 -74.46 -22.82 27.87
CA GLY A 10 -73.10 -23.22 28.19
C GLY A 10 -72.26 -22.01 28.65
N GLU A 11 -71.47 -22.22 29.67
CA GLU A 11 -70.45 -21.29 30.12
C GLU A 11 -69.62 -20.85 28.91
N PRO A 12 -69.25 -19.55 28.76
CA PRO A 12 -68.39 -19.10 27.73
C PRO A 12 -67.05 -19.83 27.86
N PRO A 13 -66.45 -20.28 26.77
CA PRO A 13 -65.15 -20.93 26.80
C PRO A 13 -64.13 -20.03 27.52
N ALA A 14 -63.30 -20.66 28.39
CA ALA A 14 -62.24 -19.96 29.10
C ALA A 14 -61.46 -19.06 28.16
N PRO A 15 -61.09 -17.85 28.55
CA PRO A 15 -60.34 -16.95 27.67
C PRO A 15 -59.12 -17.66 27.16
N SER A 16 -59.06 -17.87 25.83
CA SER A 16 -57.89 -18.44 25.18
C SER A 16 -56.68 -17.54 25.47
N ASP A 17 -55.56 -18.14 25.87
CA ASP A 17 -54.29 -17.43 26.19
C ASP A 17 -53.63 -16.85 24.89
N ILE A 18 -54.43 -16.68 23.86
CA ILE A 18 -54.02 -16.11 22.57
C ILE A 18 -54.05 -14.58 22.67
N ARG A 19 -52.88 -13.99 22.75
CA ARG A 19 -52.72 -12.55 22.70
C ARG A 19 -52.43 -12.12 21.25
N PRO A 20 -53.12 -11.17 20.65
CA PRO A 20 -52.78 -10.65 19.35
C PRO A 20 -51.46 -9.88 19.43
N VAL A 21 -50.44 -10.32 18.66
CA VAL A 21 -49.15 -9.66 18.52
C VAL A 21 -49.08 -9.07 17.12
N SER A 22 -48.62 -7.82 17.00
CA SER A 22 -48.34 -7.20 15.72
C SER A 22 -47.22 -7.97 15.02
N ILE A 23 -47.43 -8.38 13.79
CA ILE A 23 -46.40 -9.06 12.99
C ILE A 23 -45.11 -8.21 12.86
N LEU A 24 -45.24 -6.89 12.79
CA LEU A 24 -44.12 -5.95 12.74
C LEU A 24 -43.33 -5.96 14.04
N ASP A 25 -43.95 -6.03 15.18
CA ASP A 25 -43.26 -6.04 16.48
C ASP A 25 -42.62 -7.40 16.73
N GLU A 26 -43.26 -8.48 16.34
CA GLU A 26 -42.73 -9.83 16.42
C GLU A 26 -41.51 -9.98 15.48
N MET A 27 -41.60 -9.48 14.24
CA MET A 27 -40.45 -9.47 13.31
C MET A 27 -39.26 -8.64 13.84
N LYS A 28 -39.53 -7.45 14.39
CA LYS A 28 -38.47 -6.61 15.01
C LYS A 28 -37.78 -7.34 16.15
N ARG A 29 -38.55 -7.96 17.03
CA ARG A 29 -38.04 -8.70 18.18
C ARG A 29 -37.27 -9.92 17.75
N SER A 30 -37.81 -10.75 16.89
CA SER A 30 -37.19 -11.96 16.39
C SER A 30 -35.90 -11.65 15.60
N TYR A 31 -35.91 -10.55 14.82
CA TYR A 31 -34.71 -10.11 14.11
C TYR A 31 -33.62 -9.60 15.05
N LEU A 32 -34.01 -8.86 16.11
CA LEU A 32 -33.11 -8.39 17.14
C LEU A 32 -32.49 -9.57 17.91
N ASP A 33 -33.30 -10.53 18.32
CA ASP A 33 -32.87 -11.73 19.04
C ASP A 33 -31.93 -12.57 18.16
N TYR A 34 -32.24 -12.73 16.86
CA TYR A 34 -31.35 -13.37 15.89
C TYR A 34 -30.06 -12.62 15.74
N ALA A 35 -30.08 -11.29 15.54
CA ALA A 35 -28.89 -10.46 15.42
C ALA A 35 -27.99 -10.56 16.65
N MET A 36 -28.58 -10.47 17.85
CA MET A 36 -27.86 -10.62 19.12
C MET A 36 -27.21 -11.99 19.24
N SER A 37 -27.92 -13.07 18.87
CA SER A 37 -27.41 -14.42 18.89
C SER A 37 -26.23 -14.58 17.91
N VAL A 38 -26.34 -14.06 16.70
CA VAL A 38 -25.24 -14.11 15.71
C VAL A 38 -24.01 -13.32 16.16
N ILE A 39 -24.21 -12.17 16.81
CA ILE A 39 -23.13 -11.33 17.32
C ILE A 39 -22.41 -12.02 18.48
N VAL A 40 -23.13 -12.42 19.50
CA VAL A 40 -22.56 -12.88 20.78
C VAL A 40 -22.20 -14.37 20.75
N ALA A 41 -23.06 -15.21 20.14
CA ALA A 41 -22.93 -16.67 20.24
C ALA A 41 -22.41 -17.34 18.94
N ARG A 42 -21.96 -16.59 17.93
CA ARG A 42 -21.54 -17.20 16.67
C ARG A 42 -20.31 -16.57 16.02
N ALA A 43 -20.40 -15.26 15.67
CA ALA A 43 -19.47 -14.65 14.70
C ALA A 43 -18.25 -13.99 15.31
N LEU A 44 -18.41 -13.39 16.52
CA LEU A 44 -17.34 -12.63 17.14
C LEU A 44 -16.56 -13.47 18.18
N PRO A 45 -15.23 -13.27 18.27
CA PRO A 45 -14.41 -13.90 19.29
C PRO A 45 -14.56 -13.17 20.63
N ASP A 46 -14.39 -13.91 21.74
CA ASP A 46 -14.22 -13.33 23.07
C ASP A 46 -12.79 -12.75 23.21
N ALA A 47 -12.67 -11.53 23.73
CA ALA A 47 -11.37 -10.86 23.87
C ALA A 47 -10.41 -11.60 24.81
N ARG A 48 -10.92 -12.42 25.75
CA ARG A 48 -10.17 -13.10 26.80
C ARG A 48 -9.42 -14.34 26.28
N ASP A 49 -10.07 -15.20 25.49
CA ASP A 49 -9.49 -16.44 24.95
C ASP A 49 -9.30 -16.43 23.43
N GLY A 50 -9.82 -15.41 22.74
CA GLY A 50 -9.68 -15.26 21.29
C GLY A 50 -10.48 -16.25 20.46
N LEU A 51 -11.45 -16.94 21.06
CA LEU A 51 -12.18 -18.02 20.41
C LEU A 51 -13.64 -17.64 20.15
N LYS A 52 -14.14 -18.13 19.01
CA LYS A 52 -15.58 -18.22 18.78
C LYS A 52 -16.16 -19.42 19.52
N PRO A 53 -17.45 -19.45 19.80
CA PRO A 53 -18.09 -20.58 20.50
C PRO A 53 -17.77 -21.94 19.87
N VAL A 54 -17.79 -22.06 18.54
CA VAL A 54 -17.49 -23.34 17.86
C VAL A 54 -16.06 -23.83 18.14
N HIS A 55 -15.06 -22.93 18.09
CA HIS A 55 -13.65 -23.27 18.35
C HIS A 55 -13.46 -23.70 19.80
N ARG A 56 -14.06 -22.96 20.73
CA ARG A 56 -14.00 -23.27 22.18
C ARG A 56 -14.60 -24.64 22.48
N ARG A 57 -15.75 -24.95 21.88
CA ARG A 57 -16.42 -26.24 22.02
C ARG A 57 -15.60 -27.39 21.46
N ILE A 58 -14.93 -27.21 20.31
CA ILE A 58 -14.04 -28.23 19.73
C ILE A 58 -12.87 -28.52 20.67
N LEU A 59 -12.16 -27.48 21.13
CA LEU A 59 -11.00 -27.66 22.02
C LEU A 59 -11.41 -28.28 23.35
N TYR A 60 -12.53 -27.86 23.93
CA TYR A 60 -13.06 -28.38 25.18
C TYR A 60 -13.48 -29.87 25.04
N ALA A 61 -14.21 -30.21 23.97
CA ALA A 61 -14.59 -31.59 23.70
C ALA A 61 -13.40 -32.52 23.53
N MET A 62 -12.34 -32.05 22.84
CA MET A 62 -11.12 -32.82 22.67
C MET A 62 -10.38 -33.03 23.99
N HIS A 63 -10.37 -32.02 24.86
CA HIS A 63 -9.77 -32.13 26.21
C HIS A 63 -10.53 -33.10 27.08
N GLU A 64 -11.85 -33.00 27.15
CA GLU A 64 -12.71 -33.92 27.94
C GLU A 64 -12.54 -35.38 27.52
N ASN A 65 -12.38 -35.63 26.21
CA ASN A 65 -12.16 -36.95 25.66
C ASN A 65 -10.68 -37.42 25.75
N GLY A 66 -9.78 -36.60 26.28
CA GLY A 66 -8.36 -36.91 26.43
C GLY A 66 -7.62 -37.00 25.10
N PHE A 67 -8.02 -36.23 24.05
CA PHE A 67 -7.33 -36.19 22.77
C PHE A 67 -6.18 -35.17 22.81
N GLU A 68 -5.26 -35.40 23.75
CA GLU A 68 -4.16 -34.50 24.04
C GLU A 68 -2.95 -34.74 23.11
N TRP A 69 -2.02 -33.79 23.07
CA TRP A 69 -0.85 -33.78 22.20
C TRP A 69 0.06 -35.03 22.37
N ASN A 70 0.11 -35.61 23.53
CA ASN A 70 0.93 -36.78 23.86
C ASN A 70 0.17 -38.12 23.71
N LYS A 71 -1.07 -38.08 23.22
CA LYS A 71 -1.91 -39.27 22.98
C LYS A 71 -1.98 -39.60 21.49
N PRO A 72 -2.40 -40.82 21.13
CA PRO A 72 -2.61 -41.18 19.74
C PRO A 72 -3.66 -40.27 19.05
N TYR A 73 -3.47 -40.03 17.76
CA TYR A 73 -4.47 -39.37 16.94
C TYR A 73 -5.81 -40.09 16.94
N ARG A 74 -6.88 -39.34 16.79
CA ARG A 74 -8.26 -39.83 16.69
C ARG A 74 -8.92 -39.36 15.41
N LYS A 75 -9.82 -40.16 14.84
CA LYS A 75 -10.59 -39.75 13.67
C LYS A 75 -11.30 -38.43 13.93
N SER A 76 -11.17 -37.48 13.02
CA SER A 76 -11.80 -36.15 13.13
C SER A 76 -13.34 -36.26 13.24
N ALA A 77 -13.92 -37.24 12.57
CA ALA A 77 -15.36 -37.55 12.68
C ALA A 77 -15.82 -37.83 14.11
N ARG A 78 -14.97 -38.37 14.98
CA ARG A 78 -15.31 -38.61 16.40
C ARG A 78 -15.39 -37.25 17.13
N THR A 79 -14.39 -36.42 16.98
CA THR A 79 -14.41 -35.06 17.58
C THR A 79 -15.64 -34.25 17.13
N VAL A 80 -15.93 -34.27 15.81
CA VAL A 80 -17.11 -33.59 15.26
C VAL A 80 -18.40 -34.14 15.83
N GLY A 81 -18.54 -35.46 15.93
CA GLY A 81 -19.71 -36.13 16.53
C GLY A 81 -19.92 -35.76 18.00
N ASP A 82 -18.85 -35.79 18.83
CA ASP A 82 -18.90 -35.40 20.24
C ASP A 82 -19.30 -33.93 20.40
N VAL A 83 -18.78 -33.00 19.56
CA VAL A 83 -19.10 -31.57 19.58
C VAL A 83 -20.58 -31.32 19.24
N ILE A 84 -21.08 -31.97 18.20
CA ILE A 84 -22.47 -31.78 17.78
C ILE A 84 -23.42 -32.38 18.80
N GLY A 85 -23.11 -33.58 19.29
CA GLY A 85 -23.97 -34.28 20.21
C GLY A 85 -24.10 -33.62 21.58
N LYS A 86 -23.01 -32.99 22.06
CA LYS A 86 -22.97 -32.42 23.41
C LYS A 86 -23.11 -30.92 23.48
N TYR A 87 -22.56 -30.15 22.52
CA TYR A 87 -22.36 -28.72 22.71
C TYR A 87 -22.89 -27.84 21.57
N HIS A 88 -22.84 -28.29 20.27
CA HIS A 88 -23.04 -27.40 19.14
C HIS A 88 -24.06 -27.99 18.15
N PRO A 89 -25.37 -27.67 18.31
CA PRO A 89 -26.45 -28.28 17.52
C PRO A 89 -26.56 -27.66 16.12
N HIS A 90 -25.48 -27.68 15.35
CA HIS A 90 -25.39 -27.19 13.97
C HIS A 90 -24.79 -28.24 13.04
N GLY A 91 -24.73 -27.98 11.73
CA GLY A 91 -24.26 -28.94 10.75
C GLY A 91 -22.81 -29.39 10.98
N ASP A 92 -22.55 -30.68 10.76
CA ASP A 92 -21.26 -31.35 10.94
C ASP A 92 -20.14 -30.72 10.09
N GLN A 93 -20.46 -30.32 8.88
CA GLN A 93 -19.48 -29.68 7.98
C GLN A 93 -18.94 -28.37 8.60
N SER A 94 -19.78 -27.57 9.22
CA SER A 94 -19.35 -26.29 9.82
C SER A 94 -18.37 -26.51 11.00
N VAL A 95 -18.60 -27.56 11.78
CA VAL A 95 -17.71 -27.92 12.89
C VAL A 95 -16.39 -28.50 12.34
N TYR A 96 -16.47 -29.34 11.29
CA TYR A 96 -15.29 -29.89 10.65
C TYR A 96 -14.43 -28.80 9.99
N ASP A 97 -15.02 -27.85 9.27
CA ASP A 97 -14.30 -26.73 8.66
C ASP A 97 -13.58 -25.87 9.70
N ALA A 98 -14.21 -25.64 10.86
CA ALA A 98 -13.58 -24.94 11.96
C ALA A 98 -12.38 -25.72 12.54
N LEU A 99 -12.54 -27.03 12.71
CA LEU A 99 -11.47 -27.94 13.15
C LEU A 99 -10.29 -27.92 12.17
N VAL A 100 -10.58 -28.06 10.88
CA VAL A 100 -9.59 -28.04 9.79
C VAL A 100 -8.80 -26.74 9.82
N ARG A 101 -9.48 -25.59 9.92
CA ARG A 101 -8.81 -24.29 9.95
C ARG A 101 -7.86 -24.15 11.14
N MET A 102 -8.19 -24.69 12.29
CA MET A 102 -7.30 -24.67 13.47
C MET A 102 -6.07 -25.58 13.31
N ALA A 103 -6.07 -26.50 12.35
CA ALA A 103 -4.93 -27.37 12.04
C ALA A 103 -4.04 -26.85 10.90
N GLN A 104 -4.50 -25.85 10.13
CA GLN A 104 -3.76 -25.31 8.97
C GLN A 104 -2.67 -24.33 9.41
N ASP A 105 -1.42 -24.60 9.08
CA ASP A 105 -0.25 -23.77 9.39
C ASP A 105 -0.15 -22.49 8.55
N PHE A 106 -0.88 -22.44 7.42
CA PHE A 106 -1.03 -21.27 6.58
C PHE A 106 -2.24 -20.39 6.98
N SER A 107 -3.13 -20.88 7.84
CA SER A 107 -4.28 -20.14 8.37
C SER A 107 -4.06 -19.60 9.77
N MET A 108 -3.33 -20.35 10.60
CA MET A 108 -3.05 -20.03 12.00
C MET A 108 -1.57 -19.73 12.18
N ARG A 109 -1.25 -18.63 12.88
CA ARG A 109 0.16 -18.32 13.22
C ARG A 109 0.74 -19.36 14.17
N VAL A 110 -0.10 -19.86 15.05
CA VAL A 110 0.18 -20.97 15.95
C VAL A 110 -1.00 -21.94 15.91
N PRO A 111 -0.91 -23.07 15.19
CA PRO A 111 -1.97 -24.06 15.09
C PRO A 111 -2.36 -24.63 16.45
N LEU A 112 -3.66 -24.82 16.67
CA LEU A 112 -4.21 -25.34 17.92
C LEU A 112 -4.55 -26.85 17.84
N ILE A 113 -4.66 -27.36 16.62
CA ILE A 113 -4.94 -28.76 16.35
C ILE A 113 -3.77 -29.34 15.54
N ASP A 114 -3.32 -30.52 15.94
CA ASP A 114 -2.34 -31.33 15.24
C ASP A 114 -3.11 -32.34 14.40
N GLY A 115 -3.02 -32.18 13.06
CA GLY A 115 -3.76 -32.97 12.10
C GLY A 115 -2.87 -33.96 11.36
N GLN A 116 -3.40 -35.17 11.12
CA GLN A 116 -2.78 -36.19 10.30
C GLN A 116 -3.69 -36.55 9.12
N GLY A 117 -3.17 -36.39 7.89
CA GLY A 117 -3.89 -36.57 6.65
C GLY A 117 -3.96 -35.29 5.83
N ASN A 118 -4.90 -35.22 4.91
CA ASN A 118 -5.09 -34.03 4.07
C ASN A 118 -6.06 -33.05 4.75
N PHE A 119 -5.52 -31.94 5.25
CA PHE A 119 -6.25 -30.81 5.84
C PHE A 119 -6.37 -29.61 4.89
N GLY A 120 -6.27 -29.84 3.57
CA GLY A 120 -6.28 -28.77 2.57
C GLY A 120 -4.88 -28.22 2.30
N SER A 121 -4.81 -27.32 1.32
CA SER A 121 -3.57 -26.66 0.92
C SER A 121 -3.80 -25.18 0.64
N VAL A 122 -2.71 -24.44 0.46
CA VAL A 122 -2.75 -23.02 0.04
C VAL A 122 -3.27 -22.85 -1.40
N ASP A 123 -3.26 -23.94 -2.18
CA ASP A 123 -3.86 -23.98 -3.51
C ASP A 123 -5.40 -24.01 -3.49
N GLY A 124 -5.98 -24.10 -2.29
CA GLY A 124 -7.44 -24.18 -2.13
C GLY A 124 -7.98 -25.58 -2.25
N ASP A 125 -7.11 -26.61 -2.18
CA ASP A 125 -7.57 -28.00 -2.13
C ASP A 125 -8.45 -28.21 -0.91
N MET A 126 -9.56 -28.91 -1.13
CA MET A 126 -10.47 -29.27 -0.05
C MET A 126 -9.83 -30.31 0.87
N PRO A 127 -10.07 -30.22 2.20
CA PRO A 127 -9.64 -31.25 3.10
C PRO A 127 -10.33 -32.57 2.77
N ALA A 128 -9.67 -33.68 3.07
CA ALA A 128 -10.29 -34.99 2.97
C ALA A 128 -11.49 -35.10 3.92
N ALA A 129 -12.47 -35.94 3.59
CA ALA A 129 -13.63 -36.13 4.46
C ALA A 129 -13.19 -36.56 5.89
N MET A 130 -13.90 -36.06 6.91
CA MET A 130 -13.56 -36.22 8.34
C MET A 130 -13.37 -37.67 8.79
N ARG A 131 -13.87 -38.69 8.06
CA ARG A 131 -13.65 -40.10 8.29
C ARG A 131 -12.23 -40.57 7.95
N TYR A 132 -11.49 -39.80 7.10
CA TYR A 132 -10.13 -40.14 6.69
C TYR A 132 -9.08 -39.38 7.52
N THR A 133 -9.35 -38.13 7.88
CA THR A 133 -8.44 -37.30 8.68
C THR A 133 -8.45 -37.70 10.15
N GLU A 134 -7.33 -37.47 10.80
CA GLU A 134 -7.15 -37.71 12.24
C GLU A 134 -6.62 -36.44 12.91
N SER A 135 -7.02 -36.20 14.14
CA SER A 135 -6.68 -34.99 14.88
C SER A 135 -6.43 -35.23 16.35
N ARG A 136 -5.65 -34.35 16.95
CA ARG A 136 -5.43 -34.24 18.41
C ARG A 136 -5.10 -32.77 18.73
N LEU A 137 -5.11 -32.39 20.00
CA LEU A 137 -4.66 -31.08 20.45
C LEU A 137 -3.15 -30.92 20.22
N THR A 138 -2.71 -29.72 19.88
CA THR A 138 -1.28 -29.35 19.93
C THR A 138 -0.87 -29.10 21.39
N LYS A 139 0.45 -29.10 21.65
CA LYS A 139 0.96 -28.83 22.99
C LYS A 139 0.61 -27.41 23.47
N ILE A 140 0.65 -26.42 22.59
CA ILE A 140 0.26 -25.06 22.95
C ILE A 140 -1.25 -24.91 23.21
N ALA A 141 -2.11 -25.67 22.54
CA ALA A 141 -3.55 -25.65 22.81
C ALA A 141 -3.87 -26.12 24.24
N GLN A 142 -3.04 -26.97 24.84
CA GLN A 142 -3.15 -27.36 26.25
C GLN A 142 -3.12 -26.13 27.16
N HIS A 143 -2.28 -25.11 26.84
CA HIS A 143 -2.18 -23.87 27.62
C HIS A 143 -3.41 -22.95 27.52
N LEU A 144 -4.34 -23.22 26.60
CA LEU A 144 -5.67 -22.57 26.61
C LEU A 144 -6.62 -23.25 27.61
N LEU A 145 -6.38 -24.51 27.92
CA LEU A 145 -7.26 -25.37 28.71
C LEU A 145 -6.73 -25.67 30.14
N ASP A 146 -5.44 -25.40 30.38
CA ASP A 146 -4.81 -25.62 31.66
C ASP A 146 -5.59 -24.99 32.82
N ASP A 147 -5.74 -25.72 33.90
CA ASP A 147 -6.46 -25.29 35.11
C ASP A 147 -7.99 -25.12 34.94
N ILE A 148 -8.60 -25.60 33.84
CA ILE A 148 -10.06 -25.51 33.63
C ILE A 148 -10.86 -26.26 34.69
N ASP A 149 -10.27 -27.31 35.29
CA ASP A 149 -10.81 -28.14 36.38
C ASP A 149 -10.72 -27.48 37.77
N LYS A 150 -10.13 -26.28 37.87
CA LYS A 150 -9.85 -25.58 39.11
C LYS A 150 -10.76 -24.34 39.35
N ASP A 151 -11.97 -24.40 38.88
CA ASP A 151 -12.97 -23.29 38.98
C ASP A 151 -12.45 -21.92 38.53
N THR A 152 -11.60 -21.92 37.48
CA THR A 152 -10.97 -20.71 36.97
C THR A 152 -11.88 -19.88 36.11
N VAL A 153 -12.85 -20.49 35.45
CA VAL A 153 -13.81 -19.88 34.51
C VAL A 153 -15.24 -20.36 34.85
N ASP A 154 -16.21 -19.61 34.36
CA ASP A 154 -17.60 -19.95 34.55
C ASP A 154 -18.06 -20.98 33.51
N PHE A 155 -18.93 -21.90 33.95
CA PHE A 155 -19.60 -22.87 33.11
C PHE A 155 -21.06 -22.52 32.96
N GLN A 156 -21.58 -22.71 31.76
CA GLN A 156 -23.01 -22.54 31.44
C GLN A 156 -23.60 -23.86 30.95
N PRO A 157 -24.91 -24.07 31.10
CA PRO A 157 -25.58 -25.22 30.49
C PRO A 157 -25.45 -25.17 28.96
N ASN A 158 -25.32 -26.35 28.34
CA ASN A 158 -25.41 -26.49 26.90
C ASN A 158 -26.85 -26.26 26.40
N TYR A 159 -27.08 -26.48 25.08
CA TYR A 159 -28.37 -26.20 24.42
C TYR A 159 -29.56 -27.00 24.95
N ASP A 160 -29.36 -28.19 25.54
CA ASP A 160 -30.41 -29.09 26.14
C ASP A 160 -30.32 -29.17 27.67
N SER A 161 -29.46 -28.41 28.29
CA SER A 161 -29.20 -28.39 29.72
C SER A 161 -28.74 -29.73 30.36
N ASN A 162 -28.31 -30.70 29.56
CA ASN A 162 -27.82 -32.01 30.06
C ASN A 162 -26.33 -31.98 30.41
N GLU A 163 -25.53 -31.13 29.69
CA GLU A 163 -24.11 -30.96 29.89
C GLU A 163 -23.76 -29.49 30.21
N LYS A 164 -22.56 -29.27 30.69
CA LYS A 164 -22.02 -27.93 30.93
C LYS A 164 -20.85 -27.65 30.01
N GLU A 165 -20.80 -26.43 29.49
CA GLU A 165 -19.70 -25.93 28.66
C GLU A 165 -19.05 -24.69 29.28
N PRO A 166 -17.74 -24.46 29.10
CA PRO A 166 -17.10 -23.26 29.58
C PRO A 166 -17.52 -22.04 28.76
N SER A 167 -17.83 -20.94 29.47
CA SER A 167 -18.14 -19.68 28.81
C SER A 167 -16.91 -19.04 28.11
N VAL A 168 -15.73 -19.34 28.66
CA VAL A 168 -14.41 -18.91 28.16
C VAL A 168 -13.37 -19.92 28.62
N LEU A 169 -12.28 -20.08 27.88
CA LEU A 169 -11.14 -20.91 28.31
C LEU A 169 -10.16 -20.10 29.17
N PRO A 170 -9.47 -20.74 30.14
CA PRO A 170 -8.53 -20.04 31.04
C PRO A 170 -7.24 -19.54 30.39
N ALA A 171 -7.08 -19.60 29.10
CA ALA A 171 -6.03 -19.16 28.20
C ALA A 171 -4.76 -18.55 28.84
N LYS A 172 -3.63 -19.24 28.85
CA LYS A 172 -2.36 -18.75 29.39
C LYS A 172 -1.62 -17.77 28.48
N PHE A 173 -2.03 -17.64 27.20
CA PHE A 173 -1.44 -16.68 26.25
C PHE A 173 -2.53 -15.93 25.47
N PRO A 174 -2.25 -14.74 24.95
CA PRO A 174 -3.23 -13.87 24.29
C PRO A 174 -3.55 -14.37 22.87
N ASN A 175 -4.29 -15.48 22.78
CA ASN A 175 -4.60 -16.17 21.52
C ASN A 175 -5.27 -15.27 20.47
N LEU A 176 -6.11 -14.30 20.91
CA LEU A 176 -6.78 -13.38 19.97
C LEU A 176 -5.79 -12.59 19.12
N LEU A 177 -4.74 -12.05 19.73
CA LEU A 177 -3.70 -11.33 19.00
C LEU A 177 -2.75 -12.27 18.26
N VAL A 178 -2.41 -13.42 18.85
CA VAL A 178 -1.45 -14.37 18.25
C VAL A 178 -2.01 -14.97 16.96
N ASN A 179 -3.23 -15.50 16.99
CA ASN A 179 -3.84 -16.17 15.84
C ASN A 179 -4.78 -15.27 15.04
N GLY A 180 -5.15 -14.12 15.58
CA GLY A 180 -6.13 -13.25 14.98
C GLY A 180 -7.54 -13.86 14.97
N ALA A 181 -8.47 -13.16 14.36
CA ALA A 181 -9.84 -13.64 14.15
C ALA A 181 -10.49 -12.93 12.98
N GLY A 182 -11.29 -13.64 12.21
CA GLY A 182 -12.11 -13.05 11.15
C GLY A 182 -13.55 -13.54 11.26
N GLY A 183 -14.55 -12.67 11.08
CA GLY A 183 -15.95 -13.04 11.16
C GLY A 183 -16.88 -11.92 10.71
N ILE A 184 -18.05 -12.31 10.19
CA ILE A 184 -19.10 -11.41 9.75
C ILE A 184 -20.33 -11.67 10.59
N ALA A 185 -20.79 -10.64 11.31
CA ALA A 185 -22.01 -10.64 12.10
C ALA A 185 -23.06 -9.72 11.48
N VAL A 186 -24.22 -9.58 12.12
CA VAL A 186 -25.24 -8.66 11.69
C VAL A 186 -24.83 -7.22 12.04
N GLY A 187 -24.67 -6.38 11.04
CA GLY A 187 -24.30 -4.97 11.20
C GLY A 187 -22.84 -4.70 11.59
N MET A 188 -22.01 -5.72 11.76
CA MET A 188 -20.58 -5.55 12.09
C MET A 188 -19.74 -6.76 11.63
N ALA A 189 -18.45 -6.54 11.48
CA ALA A 189 -17.49 -7.57 11.13
C ALA A 189 -16.25 -7.42 12.01
N THR A 190 -15.53 -8.52 12.21
CA THR A 190 -14.20 -8.52 12.83
C THR A 190 -13.18 -9.05 11.87
N ASN A 191 -11.99 -8.45 11.86
CA ASN A 191 -10.84 -8.93 11.11
C ASN A 191 -9.56 -8.50 11.84
N ILE A 192 -9.14 -9.34 12.77
CA ILE A 192 -7.97 -9.09 13.63
C ILE A 192 -6.78 -9.84 13.01
N PRO A 193 -5.68 -9.15 12.68
CA PRO A 193 -4.51 -9.81 12.10
C PRO A 193 -3.76 -10.66 13.14
N PRO A 194 -3.10 -11.75 12.73
CA PRO A 194 -2.23 -12.53 13.59
C PRO A 194 -0.92 -11.80 13.90
N HIS A 195 -0.31 -12.12 15.06
CA HIS A 195 0.92 -11.50 15.53
C HIS A 195 1.93 -12.55 16.04
N ASN A 196 3.17 -12.13 16.21
CA ASN A 196 4.21 -12.97 16.77
C ASN A 196 3.98 -13.23 18.26
N LEU A 197 3.98 -14.49 18.66
CA LEU A 197 3.73 -14.91 20.06
C LEU A 197 4.72 -14.27 21.04
N GLY A 198 6.01 -14.25 20.70
CA GLY A 198 7.06 -13.69 21.56
C GLY A 198 6.87 -12.19 21.77
N GLU A 199 6.61 -11.44 20.71
CA GLU A 199 6.38 -9.99 20.76
C GLU A 199 5.14 -9.64 21.59
N VAL A 200 4.04 -10.36 21.40
CA VAL A 200 2.81 -10.12 22.16
C VAL A 200 3.00 -10.42 23.65
N ILE A 201 3.73 -11.49 24.00
CA ILE A 201 4.07 -11.79 25.40
C ILE A 201 4.98 -10.71 26.00
N ASP A 202 5.96 -10.22 25.25
CA ASP A 202 6.83 -9.12 25.70
C ASP A 202 6.03 -7.84 25.96
N ALA A 203 5.07 -7.53 25.09
CA ALA A 203 4.19 -6.40 25.30
C ALA A 203 3.29 -6.55 26.53
N CYS A 204 2.75 -7.74 26.78
CA CYS A 204 2.00 -8.04 28.01
C CYS A 204 2.88 -7.83 29.25
N THR A 205 4.11 -8.34 29.23
CA THR A 205 5.06 -8.22 30.34
C THR A 205 5.42 -6.77 30.60
N ALA A 206 5.73 -6.01 29.53
CA ALA A 206 6.04 -4.58 29.62
C ALA A 206 4.85 -3.77 30.19
N LEU A 207 3.62 -4.12 29.78
CA LEU A 207 2.42 -3.44 30.26
C LEU A 207 2.07 -3.77 31.72
N ILE A 208 2.41 -4.99 32.20
CA ILE A 208 2.32 -5.36 33.62
C ILE A 208 3.31 -4.52 34.44
N ASP A 209 4.55 -4.36 33.95
CA ASP A 209 5.59 -3.60 34.63
C ASP A 209 5.31 -2.09 34.61
N ASN A 210 4.74 -1.57 33.55
CA ASN A 210 4.37 -0.16 33.41
C ASN A 210 2.98 0.01 32.74
N PRO A 211 1.90 0.06 33.51
CA PRO A 211 0.55 0.26 32.95
C PRO A 211 0.34 1.60 32.23
N ALA A 212 1.27 2.56 32.40
CA ALA A 212 1.19 3.88 31.76
C ALA A 212 1.73 3.90 30.32
N LEU A 213 2.33 2.79 29.81
CA LEU A 213 2.82 2.71 28.44
C LEU A 213 1.77 3.13 27.43
N GLY A 214 2.18 3.98 26.48
CA GLY A 214 1.36 4.41 25.34
C GLY A 214 1.30 3.35 24.25
N ILE A 215 0.41 3.56 23.27
CA ILE A 215 0.30 2.65 22.11
C ILE A 215 1.58 2.71 21.26
N ASP A 216 2.19 3.87 21.13
CA ASP A 216 3.45 4.02 20.38
C ASP A 216 4.62 3.26 21.02
N ASP A 217 4.65 3.16 22.36
CA ASP A 217 5.64 2.34 23.06
C ASP A 217 5.40 0.85 22.78
N LEU A 218 4.15 0.43 22.74
CA LEU A 218 3.75 -0.95 22.40
C LEU A 218 4.07 -1.29 20.95
N ILE A 219 3.98 -0.34 20.02
CA ILE A 219 4.35 -0.51 18.60
C ILE A 219 5.86 -0.80 18.46
N ASN A 220 6.70 -0.29 19.35
CA ASN A 220 8.13 -0.62 19.34
C ASN A 220 8.38 -2.09 19.73
N ILE A 221 7.48 -2.70 20.50
CA ILE A 221 7.59 -4.12 20.91
C ILE A 221 6.88 -5.02 19.90
N ILE A 222 5.70 -4.62 19.42
CA ILE A 222 4.91 -5.31 18.38
C ILE A 222 4.90 -4.41 17.14
N PRO A 223 5.92 -4.49 16.26
CA PRO A 223 6.06 -3.56 15.15
C PRO A 223 4.96 -3.71 14.08
N GLY A 224 4.23 -4.82 14.10
CA GLY A 224 3.12 -5.10 13.20
C GLY A 224 2.64 -6.54 13.24
N PRO A 225 1.65 -6.90 12.45
CA PRO A 225 1.19 -8.27 12.27
C PRO A 225 2.31 -9.20 11.81
N ASP A 226 2.17 -10.48 12.11
CA ASP A 226 3.07 -11.54 11.70
C ASP A 226 2.26 -12.69 11.08
N PHE A 227 2.13 -12.66 9.77
CA PHE A 227 1.26 -13.57 9.03
C PHE A 227 1.88 -14.98 8.91
N PRO A 228 1.07 -16.04 8.99
CA PRO A 228 1.55 -17.44 8.88
C PRO A 228 2.26 -17.71 7.56
N THR A 229 1.84 -17.10 6.47
CA THR A 229 2.42 -17.23 5.12
C THR A 229 3.64 -16.35 4.87
N GLY A 230 4.10 -15.58 5.87
CA GLY A 230 5.22 -14.64 5.70
C GLY A 230 4.83 -13.40 4.92
N GLY A 231 5.55 -13.13 3.85
CA GLY A 231 5.35 -11.95 3.00
C GLY A 231 5.93 -10.66 3.57
N ILE A 232 5.58 -9.56 2.93
CA ILE A 232 6.11 -8.22 3.22
C ILE A 232 4.94 -7.28 3.51
N ILE A 233 5.05 -6.48 4.57
CA ILE A 233 4.14 -5.36 4.84
C ILE A 233 4.81 -4.07 4.37
N LEU A 234 4.07 -3.25 3.62
CA LEU A 234 4.53 -1.96 3.11
C LEU A 234 4.00 -0.82 3.96
N GLY A 235 4.92 -0.01 4.47
CA GLY A 235 4.61 1.15 5.29
C GLY A 235 4.07 0.80 6.67
N LYS A 236 4.17 1.74 7.60
CA LYS A 236 3.70 1.60 8.99
C LYS A 236 2.38 2.32 9.26
N ALA A 237 1.89 3.15 8.32
CA ALA A 237 0.70 3.99 8.52
C ALA A 237 -0.56 3.16 8.80
N GLY A 238 -0.79 2.10 8.01
CA GLY A 238 -1.92 1.18 8.21
C GLY A 238 -1.87 0.42 9.54
N ILE A 239 -0.67 0.00 9.97
CA ILE A 239 -0.44 -0.65 11.26
C ILE A 239 -0.74 0.32 12.40
N ARG A 240 -0.18 1.55 12.36
CA ARG A 240 -0.43 2.58 13.39
C ARG A 240 -1.92 2.91 13.49
N SER A 241 -2.60 3.08 12.36
CA SER A 241 -4.05 3.31 12.35
C SER A 241 -4.80 2.18 13.02
N ALA A 242 -4.49 0.91 12.68
CA ALA A 242 -5.13 -0.26 13.29
C ALA A 242 -4.89 -0.33 14.79
N TYR A 243 -3.67 -0.09 15.26
CA TYR A 243 -3.32 -0.19 16.67
C TYR A 243 -3.86 0.94 17.53
N HIS A 244 -4.00 2.16 16.98
CA HIS A 244 -4.58 3.30 17.70
C HIS A 244 -6.10 3.31 17.70
N SER A 245 -6.73 3.01 16.56
CA SER A 245 -8.19 3.16 16.40
C SER A 245 -8.96 1.84 16.33
N GLY A 246 -8.26 0.70 16.31
CA GLY A 246 -8.86 -0.59 16.03
C GLY A 246 -9.20 -0.82 14.56
N ARG A 247 -8.88 0.13 13.65
CA ARG A 247 -9.16 0.04 12.20
C ARG A 247 -7.98 0.55 11.40
N GLY A 248 -7.61 -0.20 10.33
CA GLY A 248 -6.53 0.20 9.45
C GLY A 248 -6.45 -0.67 8.21
N SER A 249 -5.83 -0.15 7.15
CA SER A 249 -5.56 -0.91 5.93
C SER A 249 -4.06 -1.20 5.85
N ILE A 250 -3.70 -2.47 5.91
CA ILE A 250 -2.32 -2.95 5.92
C ILE A 250 -2.02 -3.54 4.55
N VAL A 251 -1.09 -2.94 3.82
CA VAL A 251 -0.69 -3.42 2.49
C VAL A 251 0.28 -4.58 2.64
N MET A 252 -0.08 -5.71 2.04
CA MET A 252 0.74 -6.93 2.04
C MET A 252 1.22 -7.24 0.63
N ARG A 253 2.48 -7.66 0.51
CA ARG A 253 3.08 -8.19 -0.73
C ARG A 253 3.63 -9.59 -0.51
N GLY A 254 3.58 -10.40 -1.57
CA GLY A 254 4.36 -11.62 -1.64
C GLY A 254 5.86 -11.32 -1.68
N LYS A 255 6.67 -12.24 -1.18
CA LYS A 255 8.13 -12.16 -1.25
C LYS A 255 8.60 -12.69 -2.58
N VAL A 256 9.41 -11.89 -3.25
CA VAL A 256 9.87 -12.15 -4.61
C VAL A 256 11.37 -11.97 -4.69
N THR A 257 12.03 -12.81 -5.49
CA THR A 257 13.43 -12.66 -5.90
C THR A 257 13.53 -12.70 -7.41
N ILE A 258 14.50 -11.97 -7.97
CA ILE A 258 14.79 -12.00 -9.39
C ILE A 258 16.06 -12.81 -9.56
N ASP A 259 15.98 -13.91 -10.31
CA ASP A 259 17.08 -14.83 -10.55
C ASP A 259 17.28 -15.07 -12.05
N THR A 260 18.52 -15.32 -12.45
CA THR A 260 18.86 -15.71 -13.83
C THR A 260 18.78 -17.24 -13.95
N ILE A 261 17.78 -17.75 -14.69
CA ILE A 261 17.58 -19.21 -14.85
C ILE A 261 18.46 -19.80 -15.93
N ARG A 262 18.65 -19.08 -17.05
CA ARG A 262 19.48 -19.52 -18.19
C ARG A 262 20.29 -18.34 -18.72
N ARG A 263 21.31 -18.59 -19.57
CA ARG A 263 22.04 -17.53 -20.27
C ARG A 263 21.03 -16.57 -20.91
N ASP A 264 21.03 -15.31 -20.48
CA ASP A 264 20.20 -14.19 -20.96
C ASP A 264 18.69 -14.28 -20.66
N ARG A 265 18.26 -15.02 -19.64
CA ARG A 265 16.85 -15.01 -19.21
C ARG A 265 16.74 -14.87 -17.70
N GLU A 266 16.02 -13.85 -17.28
CA GLU A 266 15.66 -13.60 -15.91
C GLU A 266 14.27 -14.17 -15.61
N ALA A 267 14.05 -14.51 -14.35
CA ALA A 267 12.75 -14.94 -13.87
C ALA A 267 12.45 -14.30 -12.52
N ILE A 268 11.20 -14.00 -12.31
CA ILE A 268 10.64 -13.57 -11.05
C ILE A 268 10.21 -14.82 -10.29
N ILE A 269 10.84 -15.09 -9.15
CA ILE A 269 10.54 -16.24 -8.29
C ILE A 269 9.75 -15.75 -7.09
N ILE A 270 8.51 -16.21 -6.96
CA ILE A 270 7.63 -15.93 -5.83
C ILE A 270 7.84 -17.04 -4.79
N SER A 271 8.37 -16.71 -3.63
CA SER A 271 8.67 -17.64 -2.53
C SER A 271 7.65 -17.56 -1.38
N GLU A 272 6.92 -16.45 -1.24
CA GLU A 272 5.87 -16.28 -0.24
C GLU A 272 4.73 -15.47 -0.86
N ILE A 273 3.50 -15.78 -0.46
CA ILE A 273 2.29 -15.09 -0.93
C ILE A 273 1.61 -14.34 0.22
N PRO A 274 0.83 -13.29 -0.06
CA PRO A 274 0.09 -12.57 0.98
C PRO A 274 -0.89 -13.49 1.71
N TYR A 275 -1.13 -13.19 2.98
CA TYR A 275 -2.05 -13.94 3.83
C TYR A 275 -3.47 -13.98 3.24
N GLN A 276 -4.12 -15.13 3.32
CA GLN A 276 -5.46 -15.41 2.77
C GLN A 276 -5.56 -15.36 1.24
N VAL A 277 -4.47 -15.31 0.52
CA VAL A 277 -4.44 -15.44 -0.94
C VAL A 277 -4.35 -16.92 -1.33
N ASN A 278 -5.19 -17.34 -2.26
CA ASN A 278 -5.11 -18.66 -2.86
C ASN A 278 -4.06 -18.66 -3.98
N LYS A 279 -3.07 -19.57 -3.91
CA LYS A 279 -1.95 -19.64 -4.85
C LYS A 279 -2.41 -20.00 -6.26
N ALA A 280 -3.24 -21.01 -6.41
CA ALA A 280 -3.72 -21.47 -7.72
C ALA A 280 -4.51 -20.34 -8.43
N THR A 281 -5.44 -19.69 -7.74
CA THR A 281 -6.21 -18.56 -8.29
C THR A 281 -5.30 -17.39 -8.68
N MET A 282 -4.24 -17.11 -7.89
CA MET A 282 -3.26 -16.08 -8.23
C MET A 282 -2.49 -16.43 -9.51
N VAL A 283 -2.03 -17.67 -9.65
CA VAL A 283 -1.31 -18.15 -10.83
C VAL A 283 -2.22 -18.12 -12.07
N GLU A 284 -3.47 -18.56 -11.94
CA GLU A 284 -4.48 -18.47 -13.02
C GLU A 284 -4.69 -17.01 -13.44
N ARG A 285 -4.80 -16.09 -12.47
CA ARG A 285 -4.98 -14.67 -12.76
C ARG A 285 -3.80 -14.08 -13.51
N ILE A 286 -2.57 -14.46 -13.16
CA ILE A 286 -1.36 -14.06 -13.90
C ILE A 286 -1.46 -14.56 -15.36
N ALA A 287 -1.81 -15.83 -15.56
CA ALA A 287 -1.93 -16.42 -16.89
C ALA A 287 -3.04 -15.75 -17.74
N GLU A 288 -4.16 -15.36 -17.14
CA GLU A 288 -5.22 -14.59 -17.79
C GLU A 288 -4.72 -13.23 -18.28
N LEU A 289 -4.05 -12.46 -17.41
CA LEU A 289 -3.54 -11.13 -17.73
C LEU A 289 -2.47 -11.16 -18.83
N VAL A 290 -1.69 -12.23 -18.91
CA VAL A 290 -0.75 -12.46 -20.02
C VAL A 290 -1.49 -12.74 -21.32
N ARG A 291 -2.55 -13.57 -21.31
CA ARG A 291 -3.40 -13.84 -22.47
C ARG A 291 -4.14 -12.59 -22.96
N GLU A 292 -4.62 -11.76 -22.03
CA GLU A 292 -5.29 -10.49 -22.31
C GLU A 292 -4.31 -9.39 -22.75
N LYS A 293 -2.98 -9.66 -22.76
CA LYS A 293 -1.91 -8.68 -23.05
C LYS A 293 -1.94 -7.45 -22.14
N LYS A 294 -2.43 -7.59 -20.92
CA LYS A 294 -2.37 -6.56 -19.89
C LYS A 294 -1.01 -6.56 -19.17
N ILE A 295 -0.39 -7.72 -19.08
CA ILE A 295 1.00 -7.88 -18.64
C ILE A 295 1.78 -8.44 -19.81
N GLU A 296 2.74 -7.67 -20.31
CA GLU A 296 3.65 -8.09 -21.35
C GLU A 296 5.01 -8.44 -20.74
N GLY A 297 5.84 -9.20 -21.46
CA GLY A 297 7.18 -9.55 -20.97
C GLY A 297 7.29 -10.90 -20.28
N ILE A 298 6.20 -11.62 -20.01
CA ILE A 298 6.21 -12.98 -19.45
C ILE A 298 6.32 -13.98 -20.62
N ALA A 299 7.28 -14.93 -20.51
CA ALA A 299 7.50 -16.00 -21.46
C ALA A 299 6.82 -17.31 -21.04
N ASP A 300 6.94 -17.65 -19.73
CA ASP A 300 6.38 -18.90 -19.19
C ASP A 300 6.03 -18.70 -17.70
N LEU A 301 5.10 -19.51 -17.20
CA LEU A 301 4.63 -19.48 -15.83
C LEU A 301 4.54 -20.91 -15.32
N ARG A 302 5.30 -21.24 -14.27
CA ARG A 302 5.35 -22.58 -13.68
C ARG A 302 5.19 -22.52 -12.18
N ASP A 303 4.45 -23.45 -11.62
CA ASP A 303 4.42 -23.74 -10.20
C ASP A 303 5.38 -24.92 -9.92
N GLU A 304 6.47 -24.62 -9.23
CA GLU A 304 7.49 -25.60 -8.82
C GLU A 304 7.46 -25.80 -7.30
N SER A 305 6.35 -25.45 -6.64
CA SER A 305 6.19 -25.63 -5.19
C SER A 305 6.23 -27.12 -4.82
N ASP A 306 6.95 -27.44 -3.75
CA ASP A 306 7.09 -28.79 -3.23
C ASP A 306 6.94 -28.83 -1.69
N ARG A 307 7.43 -29.89 -1.05
CA ARG A 307 7.39 -30.06 0.42
C ARG A 307 8.26 -29.08 1.16
N ASP A 308 9.28 -28.52 0.49
CA ASP A 308 10.27 -27.62 1.08
C ASP A 308 9.82 -26.16 1.03
N GLY A 309 8.79 -25.81 0.23
CA GLY A 309 8.19 -24.49 0.21
C GLY A 309 7.54 -24.05 -1.10
N PHE A 310 7.11 -22.81 -1.12
CA PHE A 310 6.54 -22.17 -2.32
C PHE A 310 7.60 -21.78 -3.32
N ARG A 311 7.36 -22.08 -4.56
CA ARG A 311 8.20 -21.65 -5.68
C ARG A 311 7.35 -21.50 -6.95
N VAL A 312 6.83 -20.30 -7.19
CA VAL A 312 6.20 -19.97 -8.46
C VAL A 312 7.20 -19.19 -9.30
N VAL A 313 7.49 -19.71 -10.49
CA VAL A 313 8.49 -19.16 -11.41
C VAL A 313 7.80 -18.48 -12.56
N VAL A 314 8.01 -17.16 -12.68
CA VAL A 314 7.54 -16.32 -13.80
C VAL A 314 8.75 -16.03 -14.69
N GLU A 315 8.92 -16.80 -15.77
CA GLU A 315 10.04 -16.64 -16.70
C GLU A 315 9.80 -15.45 -17.62
N LEU A 316 10.77 -14.56 -17.75
CA LEU A 316 10.65 -13.34 -18.53
C LEU A 316 11.15 -13.53 -19.97
N LYS A 317 10.63 -12.72 -20.90
CA LYS A 317 11.19 -12.58 -22.25
C LYS A 317 12.52 -11.83 -22.16
N ARG A 318 13.39 -12.02 -23.18
CA ARG A 318 14.74 -11.43 -23.20
C ARG A 318 14.76 -9.90 -23.09
N ASP A 319 13.74 -9.25 -23.63
CA ASP A 319 13.65 -7.78 -23.72
C ASP A 319 12.79 -7.19 -22.59
N ALA A 320 12.37 -8.01 -21.63
CA ALA A 320 11.52 -7.55 -20.54
C ALA A 320 12.37 -7.01 -19.38
N VAL A 321 11.93 -5.90 -18.80
CA VAL A 321 12.52 -5.34 -17.58
C VAL A 321 11.82 -5.96 -16.37
N PRO A 322 12.54 -6.70 -15.51
CA PRO A 322 11.93 -7.43 -14.39
C PRO A 322 11.11 -6.56 -13.46
N ASP A 323 11.61 -5.36 -13.12
CA ASP A 323 10.93 -4.45 -12.19
C ASP A 323 9.58 -3.97 -12.74
N VAL A 324 9.50 -3.71 -14.06
CA VAL A 324 8.24 -3.30 -14.70
C VAL A 324 7.21 -4.42 -14.64
N VAL A 325 7.62 -5.64 -14.97
CA VAL A 325 6.74 -6.81 -14.90
C VAL A 325 6.32 -7.07 -13.45
N LEU A 326 7.24 -6.96 -12.50
CA LEU A 326 6.96 -7.13 -11.09
C LEU A 326 5.94 -6.10 -10.57
N ASN A 327 6.10 -4.83 -10.95
CA ASN A 327 5.16 -3.76 -10.60
C ASN A 327 3.77 -4.02 -11.21
N GLN A 328 3.70 -4.50 -12.45
CA GLN A 328 2.44 -4.92 -13.07
C GLN A 328 1.80 -6.11 -12.33
N LEU A 329 2.58 -7.09 -11.88
CA LEU A 329 2.10 -8.20 -11.04
C LEU A 329 1.51 -7.68 -9.73
N TYR A 330 2.18 -6.76 -9.04
CA TYR A 330 1.67 -6.14 -7.81
C TYR A 330 0.37 -5.35 -8.05
N ARG A 331 0.25 -4.67 -9.17
CA ARG A 331 -0.92 -3.83 -9.48
C ARG A 331 -2.16 -4.63 -9.88
N PHE A 332 -1.99 -5.69 -10.67
CA PHE A 332 -3.10 -6.38 -11.34
C PHE A 332 -3.43 -7.76 -10.76
N THR A 333 -2.62 -8.25 -9.82
CA THR A 333 -2.81 -9.58 -9.23
C THR A 333 -2.86 -9.52 -7.69
N PRO A 334 -3.36 -10.57 -7.03
CA PRO A 334 -3.33 -10.67 -5.57
C PRO A 334 -1.94 -10.81 -4.94
N LEU A 335 -0.84 -10.74 -5.73
CA LEU A 335 0.52 -10.72 -5.21
C LEU A 335 0.78 -9.50 -4.31
N GLN A 336 0.01 -8.43 -4.49
CA GLN A 336 -0.19 -7.35 -3.52
C GLN A 336 -1.67 -7.24 -3.19
N THR A 337 -1.99 -7.20 -1.89
CA THR A 337 -3.36 -7.05 -1.41
C THR A 337 -3.40 -6.26 -0.11
N ASN A 338 -4.57 -5.81 0.29
CA ASN A 338 -4.78 -5.04 1.51
C ASN A 338 -5.49 -5.90 2.55
N PHE A 339 -4.95 -5.95 3.76
CA PHE A 339 -5.64 -6.50 4.92
C PHE A 339 -6.36 -5.36 5.65
N GLY A 340 -7.70 -5.36 5.56
CA GLY A 340 -8.53 -4.40 6.28
C GLY A 340 -8.69 -4.80 7.74
N ALA A 341 -7.82 -4.31 8.62
CA ALA A 341 -7.93 -4.58 10.05
C ALA A 341 -9.17 -3.90 10.65
N ASN A 342 -9.94 -4.67 11.42
CA ASN A 342 -11.08 -4.21 12.20
C ASN A 342 -11.13 -5.04 13.49
N MET A 343 -10.57 -4.49 14.56
CA MET A 343 -10.34 -5.21 15.82
C MET A 343 -11.59 -5.16 16.70
N VAL A 344 -12.62 -5.91 16.31
CA VAL A 344 -13.87 -6.05 17.06
C VAL A 344 -13.86 -7.37 17.81
N ALA A 345 -14.06 -7.34 19.13
CA ALA A 345 -14.16 -8.53 19.95
C ALA A 345 -15.23 -8.32 21.04
N LEU A 346 -15.62 -9.42 21.71
CA LEU A 346 -16.57 -9.39 22.82
C LEU A 346 -15.82 -9.12 24.12
N ASP A 347 -16.23 -8.09 24.84
CA ASP A 347 -15.89 -7.86 26.24
C ASP A 347 -17.15 -8.04 27.09
N ALA A 348 -17.14 -9.02 27.99
CA ALA A 348 -18.32 -9.38 28.82
C ALA A 348 -19.63 -9.50 28.00
N GLY A 349 -19.55 -10.11 26.79
CA GLY A 349 -20.68 -10.31 25.89
C GLY A 349 -21.09 -9.07 25.06
N ARG A 350 -20.35 -7.96 25.15
CA ARG A 350 -20.60 -6.74 24.37
C ARG A 350 -19.58 -6.56 23.26
N PRO A 351 -19.99 -6.39 22.02
CA PRO A 351 -19.08 -6.13 20.93
C PRO A 351 -18.48 -4.73 21.04
N GLN A 352 -17.16 -4.62 20.97
CA GLN A 352 -16.44 -3.35 21.04
C GLN A 352 -15.31 -3.34 20.02
N VAL A 353 -15.06 -2.15 19.42
CA VAL A 353 -13.84 -1.89 18.65
C VAL A 353 -12.75 -1.57 19.67
N MET A 354 -11.66 -2.33 19.65
CA MET A 354 -10.59 -2.22 20.64
C MET A 354 -9.28 -1.84 19.95
N ASN A 355 -8.49 -1.01 20.59
CA ASN A 355 -7.13 -0.75 20.21
C ASN A 355 -6.17 -1.82 20.76
N LEU A 356 -4.90 -1.76 20.37
CA LEU A 356 -3.90 -2.76 20.81
C LEU A 356 -3.77 -2.81 22.33
N LYS A 357 -3.73 -1.65 23.00
CA LYS A 357 -3.59 -1.57 24.46
C LYS A 357 -4.80 -2.13 25.18
N ASP A 358 -6.03 -1.87 24.65
CA ASP A 358 -7.26 -2.40 25.24
C ASP A 358 -7.25 -3.94 25.25
N LEU A 359 -6.89 -4.57 24.12
CA LEU A 359 -6.82 -6.03 24.01
C LEU A 359 -5.81 -6.65 24.97
N LEU A 360 -4.62 -6.05 25.07
CA LEU A 360 -3.58 -6.52 26.01
C LEU A 360 -4.01 -6.34 27.46
N THR A 361 -4.62 -5.21 27.80
CA THR A 361 -5.09 -4.90 29.17
C THR A 361 -6.20 -5.85 29.59
N LEU A 362 -7.18 -6.11 28.71
CA LEU A 362 -8.25 -7.07 28.99
C LEU A 362 -7.74 -8.49 29.21
N PHE A 363 -6.77 -8.92 28.39
CA PHE A 363 -6.14 -10.22 28.57
C PHE A 363 -5.40 -10.32 29.91
N ILE A 364 -4.61 -9.30 30.28
CA ILE A 364 -3.89 -9.28 31.56
C ILE A 364 -4.86 -9.33 32.74
N ALA A 365 -5.90 -8.50 32.71
CA ALA A 365 -6.94 -8.49 33.76
C ALA A 365 -7.64 -9.85 33.89
N PHE A 366 -7.93 -10.50 32.77
CA PHE A 366 -8.49 -11.84 32.76
C PHE A 366 -7.51 -12.87 33.36
N ARG A 367 -6.22 -12.80 33.00
CA ARG A 367 -5.22 -13.70 33.61
C ARG A 367 -5.09 -13.50 35.11
N GLU A 368 -5.09 -12.25 35.58
CA GLU A 368 -5.11 -11.97 37.02
C GLU A 368 -6.33 -12.62 37.70
N GLN A 369 -7.50 -12.58 37.07
CA GLN A 369 -8.72 -13.23 37.57
C GLN A 369 -8.57 -14.75 37.62
N VAL A 370 -8.05 -15.35 36.53
CA VAL A 370 -7.84 -16.82 36.46
C VAL A 370 -6.88 -17.30 37.54
N VAL A 371 -5.74 -16.62 37.71
CA VAL A 371 -4.75 -16.98 38.77
C VAL A 371 -5.38 -16.84 40.16
N THR A 372 -6.14 -15.75 40.38
CA THR A 372 -6.83 -15.56 41.67
C THR A 372 -7.86 -16.64 41.96
N ARG A 373 -8.68 -17.04 41.00
CA ARG A 373 -9.69 -18.10 41.13
C ARG A 373 -9.01 -19.46 41.36
N ARG A 374 -7.99 -19.76 40.57
CA ARG A 374 -7.18 -20.97 40.77
C ARG A 374 -6.60 -21.05 42.18
N THR A 375 -6.00 -19.96 42.64
CA THR A 375 -5.41 -19.90 43.96
C THR A 375 -6.48 -20.09 45.07
N LYS A 376 -7.67 -19.51 44.92
CA LYS A 376 -8.80 -19.77 45.85
C LYS A 376 -9.22 -21.23 45.89
N PHE A 377 -9.31 -21.85 44.70
CA PHE A 377 -9.65 -23.25 44.57
C PHE A 377 -8.62 -24.14 45.29
N LEU A 378 -7.31 -23.90 45.01
CA LEU A 378 -6.22 -24.66 45.63
C LEU A 378 -6.17 -24.43 47.16
N LEU A 379 -6.38 -23.19 47.60
CA LEU A 379 -6.47 -22.85 49.04
C LEU A 379 -7.59 -23.63 49.72
N ASN A 380 -8.80 -23.65 49.15
CA ASN A 380 -9.92 -24.37 49.70
C ASN A 380 -9.62 -25.87 49.76
N LYS A 381 -9.07 -26.45 48.70
CA LYS A 381 -8.65 -27.85 48.64
C LYS A 381 -7.57 -28.18 49.67
N ALA A 382 -6.59 -27.30 49.85
CA ALA A 382 -5.54 -27.46 50.86
C ALA A 382 -6.13 -27.36 52.29
N ARG A 383 -7.04 -26.39 52.51
CA ARG A 383 -7.75 -26.26 53.79
C ARG A 383 -8.62 -27.47 54.12
N ASP A 384 -9.40 -27.99 53.18
CA ASP A 384 -10.21 -29.19 53.39
C ASP A 384 -9.34 -30.39 53.72
N ARG A 385 -8.19 -30.55 53.06
CA ARG A 385 -7.23 -31.62 53.34
C ARG A 385 -6.60 -31.45 54.71
N ALA A 386 -6.14 -30.25 55.03
CA ALA A 386 -5.56 -29.91 56.32
C ALA A 386 -6.56 -30.09 57.48
N HIS A 387 -7.84 -29.73 57.29
CA HIS A 387 -8.93 -29.93 58.24
C HIS A 387 -9.08 -31.43 58.63
N ILE A 388 -9.06 -32.31 57.61
CA ILE A 388 -9.10 -33.75 57.85
C ILE A 388 -7.88 -34.23 58.65
N LEU A 389 -6.69 -33.80 58.23
CA LEU A 389 -5.42 -34.19 58.85
C LEU A 389 -5.29 -33.71 60.28
N VAL A 390 -5.78 -32.50 60.58
CA VAL A 390 -5.82 -31.99 61.98
C VAL A 390 -6.68 -32.88 62.84
N GLY A 391 -7.85 -33.34 62.36
CA GLY A 391 -8.69 -34.28 63.07
C GLY A 391 -7.95 -35.63 63.33
N LEU A 392 -7.23 -36.14 62.34
CA LEU A 392 -6.41 -37.34 62.49
C LEU A 392 -5.26 -37.16 63.49
N ALA A 393 -4.59 -35.98 63.44
CA ALA A 393 -3.51 -35.65 64.41
C ALA A 393 -4.03 -35.60 65.86
N ILE A 394 -5.19 -34.98 66.07
CA ILE A 394 -5.85 -34.97 67.38
C ILE A 394 -6.21 -36.39 67.82
N ALA A 395 -6.75 -37.22 66.91
CA ALA A 395 -7.10 -38.57 67.23
C ALA A 395 -5.88 -39.47 67.59
N VAL A 396 -4.77 -39.27 66.85
CA VAL A 396 -3.54 -40.02 67.09
C VAL A 396 -2.82 -39.58 68.34
N ALA A 397 -2.86 -38.27 68.67
CA ALA A 397 -2.37 -37.76 69.98
C ALA A 397 -3.16 -38.29 71.16
N ASN A 398 -4.45 -38.55 70.98
CA ASN A 398 -5.36 -39.06 72.01
C ASN A 398 -5.82 -40.50 71.72
N ILE A 399 -4.98 -41.34 71.19
CA ILE A 399 -5.31 -42.60 70.55
C ILE A 399 -6.02 -43.61 71.53
N ASP A 400 -5.57 -43.66 72.77
CA ASP A 400 -6.13 -44.57 73.76
C ASP A 400 -7.59 -44.27 74.06
N GLU A 401 -7.93 -43.02 74.15
CA GLU A 401 -9.31 -42.52 74.40
C GLU A 401 -10.19 -42.71 73.15
N VAL A 402 -9.63 -42.44 71.95
CA VAL A 402 -10.34 -42.67 70.69
C VAL A 402 -10.65 -44.18 70.50
N ILE A 403 -9.70 -45.10 70.77
CA ILE A 403 -9.94 -46.51 70.73
C ILE A 403 -10.96 -46.94 71.75
N ARG A 404 -10.93 -46.38 72.93
CA ARG A 404 -11.92 -46.67 73.97
C ARG A 404 -13.34 -46.25 73.47
N VAL A 405 -13.50 -45.07 72.91
CA VAL A 405 -14.79 -44.60 72.38
C VAL A 405 -15.30 -45.55 71.31
N ILE A 406 -14.45 -45.91 70.36
CA ILE A 406 -14.81 -46.78 69.25
C ILE A 406 -15.22 -48.19 69.75
N ARG A 407 -14.50 -48.73 70.71
CA ARG A 407 -14.77 -50.08 71.27
C ARG A 407 -16.01 -50.15 72.12
N THR A 408 -16.35 -49.10 72.84
CA THR A 408 -17.50 -49.06 73.74
C THR A 408 -18.79 -48.67 73.04
N SER A 409 -18.73 -48.15 71.81
CA SER A 409 -19.90 -47.75 70.99
C SER A 409 -20.54 -49.00 70.35
N PRO A 410 -21.89 -49.07 70.38
CA PRO A 410 -22.62 -50.22 69.80
C PRO A 410 -22.62 -50.27 68.27
N ASP A 411 -22.43 -49.15 67.61
CA ASP A 411 -22.43 -49.02 66.14
C ASP A 411 -21.55 -47.86 65.72
N PRO A 412 -21.15 -47.80 64.47
CA PRO A 412 -20.31 -46.72 63.93
C PRO A 412 -20.93 -45.31 64.00
N THR A 413 -22.26 -45.21 63.96
CA THR A 413 -22.96 -43.90 64.00
C THR A 413 -22.84 -43.32 65.40
N THR A 414 -23.09 -44.13 66.46
CA THR A 414 -22.91 -43.76 67.85
C THR A 414 -21.45 -43.45 68.19
N ALA A 415 -20.50 -44.19 67.65
CA ALA A 415 -19.06 -43.87 67.76
C ALA A 415 -18.73 -42.48 67.15
N ARG A 416 -19.20 -42.22 66.01
CA ARG A 416 -19.04 -40.91 65.33
C ARG A 416 -19.60 -39.77 66.15
N ASP A 417 -20.88 -39.89 66.58
CA ASP A 417 -21.59 -38.84 67.36
C ASP A 417 -20.92 -38.61 68.74
N THR A 418 -20.38 -39.65 69.36
CA THR A 418 -19.57 -39.53 70.55
C THR A 418 -18.26 -38.83 70.34
N LEU A 419 -17.55 -39.14 69.26
CA LEU A 419 -16.31 -38.48 68.88
C LEU A 419 -16.52 -36.97 68.62
N MET A 420 -17.65 -36.58 68.02
CA MET A 420 -18.01 -35.20 67.72
C MET A 420 -18.49 -34.40 68.92
N SER A 421 -19.13 -35.07 69.90
CA SER A 421 -19.69 -34.40 71.11
C SER A 421 -18.65 -34.05 72.16
N ARG A 422 -17.44 -34.63 72.07
CA ARG A 422 -16.36 -34.41 73.03
C ARG A 422 -15.43 -33.25 72.64
N ASP A 423 -14.87 -32.61 73.66
CA ASP A 423 -13.80 -31.64 73.55
C ASP A 423 -12.47 -32.41 73.69
N TRP A 424 -11.65 -32.29 72.62
CA TRP A 424 -10.34 -32.98 72.50
C TRP A 424 -9.21 -32.03 72.70
N PRO A 425 -8.11 -32.43 73.49
CA PRO A 425 -6.93 -31.61 73.57
C PRO A 425 -6.33 -31.38 72.15
N ALA A 426 -6.12 -30.08 71.76
CA ALA A 426 -5.70 -29.72 70.42
C ALA A 426 -4.59 -28.66 70.43
N GLN A 427 -3.83 -28.54 71.49
CA GLN A 427 -2.78 -27.55 71.67
C GLN A 427 -1.68 -27.67 70.66
N ASP A 428 -1.26 -28.88 70.30
CA ASP A 428 -0.19 -29.17 69.34
C ASP A 428 -0.53 -28.74 67.89
N VAL A 429 -1.82 -28.69 67.56
CA VAL A 429 -2.33 -28.31 66.21
C VAL A 429 -3.05 -26.98 66.22
N ALA A 430 -3.01 -26.21 67.30
CA ALA A 430 -3.72 -24.95 67.47
C ALA A 430 -3.40 -23.91 66.39
N ALA A 431 -2.14 -23.78 66.05
CA ALA A 431 -1.68 -22.86 65.00
C ALA A 431 -2.27 -23.22 63.61
N MET A 432 -2.38 -24.54 63.31
CA MET A 432 -2.96 -25.02 62.07
C MET A 432 -4.46 -24.82 62.01
N ILE A 433 -5.20 -25.05 63.11
CA ILE A 433 -6.65 -24.75 63.17
C ILE A 433 -6.92 -23.30 62.90
N THR A 434 -6.10 -22.41 63.47
CA THR A 434 -6.21 -20.96 63.25
C THR A 434 -5.90 -20.59 61.76
N LEU A 435 -4.90 -21.27 61.16
CA LEU A 435 -4.52 -21.01 59.76
C LEU A 435 -5.59 -21.50 58.78
N ILE A 436 -6.22 -22.63 59.06
CA ILE A 436 -7.32 -23.18 58.24
C ILE A 436 -8.53 -22.26 58.27
N ASP A 437 -8.80 -21.61 59.42
CA ASP A 437 -9.91 -20.69 59.62
C ASP A 437 -11.29 -21.27 59.20
N ASP A 438 -11.52 -22.56 59.52
CA ASP A 438 -12.81 -23.23 59.23
C ASP A 438 -13.83 -22.96 60.32
N PRO A 439 -14.98 -22.37 60.00
CA PRO A 439 -16.03 -22.09 60.99
C PRO A 439 -16.54 -23.36 61.69
N ARG A 440 -16.37 -24.56 61.12
CA ARG A 440 -16.78 -25.86 61.66
C ARG A 440 -15.84 -26.40 62.75
N HIS A 441 -14.65 -25.85 62.88
CA HIS A 441 -13.59 -26.35 63.75
C HIS A 441 -12.81 -25.17 64.36
N ARG A 442 -13.16 -24.86 65.59
CA ARG A 442 -12.54 -23.74 66.32
C ARG A 442 -11.93 -24.27 67.65
N ILE A 443 -10.89 -23.60 68.08
CA ILE A 443 -10.28 -23.84 69.39
C ILE A 443 -11.03 -23.07 70.44
N ASN A 444 -11.38 -23.82 71.51
CA ASN A 444 -11.98 -23.27 72.70
C ASN A 444 -10.92 -22.49 73.56
N ALA A 445 -11.33 -21.65 74.50
CA ALA A 445 -10.43 -20.89 75.36
C ALA A 445 -9.51 -21.79 76.25
N ASP A 446 -9.90 -23.05 76.47
CA ASP A 446 -9.12 -24.05 77.23
C ASP A 446 -8.15 -24.89 76.39
N GLY A 447 -7.98 -24.56 75.08
CA GLY A 447 -7.08 -25.28 74.16
C GLY A 447 -7.64 -26.59 73.65
N THR A 448 -8.94 -26.83 73.81
CA THR A 448 -9.63 -27.99 73.25
C THR A 448 -10.35 -27.64 71.92
N ALA A 449 -10.65 -28.67 71.11
CA ALA A 449 -11.43 -28.51 69.90
C ALA A 449 -12.41 -29.68 69.71
N ARG A 450 -13.56 -29.43 69.12
CA ARG A 450 -14.54 -30.43 68.69
C ARG A 450 -14.27 -30.93 67.30
N LEU A 451 -14.37 -32.20 67.08
CA LEU A 451 -14.23 -32.81 65.77
C LEU A 451 -15.46 -32.54 64.89
N SER A 452 -15.24 -32.25 63.67
CA SER A 452 -16.28 -32.14 62.62
C SER A 452 -16.76 -33.51 62.16
N LEU A 453 -17.86 -33.56 61.43
CA LEU A 453 -18.39 -34.79 60.83
C LEU A 453 -17.37 -35.44 59.89
N GLU A 454 -16.70 -34.68 59.07
CA GLU A 454 -15.68 -35.15 58.12
C GLU A 454 -14.47 -35.73 58.87
N GLN A 455 -14.01 -35.06 59.89
CA GLN A 455 -12.92 -35.55 60.77
C GLN A 455 -13.28 -36.86 61.48
N ALA A 456 -14.45 -36.93 62.06
CA ALA A 456 -14.93 -38.14 62.76
C ALA A 456 -15.07 -39.34 61.81
N LYS A 457 -15.56 -39.13 60.60
CA LYS A 457 -15.56 -40.15 59.53
C LYS A 457 -14.14 -40.61 59.15
N ALA A 458 -13.23 -39.66 58.92
CA ALA A 458 -11.84 -39.99 58.58
C ALA A 458 -11.13 -40.76 59.71
N ILE A 459 -11.45 -40.47 60.96
CA ILE A 459 -10.92 -41.25 62.15
C ILE A 459 -11.44 -42.67 62.14
N LEU A 460 -12.74 -42.85 61.85
CA LEU A 460 -13.34 -44.18 61.80
C LEU A 460 -12.83 -45.04 60.61
N ASP A 461 -12.48 -44.39 59.51
CA ASP A 461 -11.90 -45.01 58.32
C ASP A 461 -10.38 -45.21 58.40
N LEU A 462 -9.76 -44.84 59.54
CA LEU A 462 -8.30 -44.86 59.68
C LEU A 462 -7.77 -46.35 59.76
N ARG A 463 -6.82 -46.64 58.90
CA ARG A 463 -6.16 -47.94 58.86
C ARG A 463 -5.18 -48.04 60.00
N LEU A 464 -5.14 -49.20 60.64
CA LEU A 464 -4.28 -49.50 61.82
C LEU A 464 -2.78 -49.23 61.58
N GLN A 465 -2.32 -49.32 60.33
CA GLN A 465 -0.95 -48.97 59.89
C GLN A 465 -0.57 -47.49 60.15
N ARG A 466 -1.54 -46.58 60.10
CA ARG A 466 -1.31 -45.14 60.34
C ARG A 466 -1.28 -44.74 61.83
N LEU A 467 -1.50 -45.72 62.73
CA LEU A 467 -1.41 -45.50 64.16
C LEU A 467 0.01 -45.72 64.70
N THR A 468 0.97 -46.14 63.87
CA THR A 468 2.39 -46.33 64.22
C THR A 468 3.11 -44.99 64.38
N ALA A 469 4.30 -44.99 65.01
CA ALA A 469 5.13 -43.80 65.14
C ALA A 469 5.43 -43.17 63.77
N LEU A 470 5.74 -43.98 62.72
CA LEU A 470 5.97 -43.57 61.38
C LEU A 470 4.72 -42.86 60.74
N GLY A 471 3.53 -43.47 61.05
CA GLY A 471 2.27 -42.88 60.57
C GLY A 471 1.94 -41.50 61.21
N ARG A 472 2.42 -41.25 62.45
CA ARG A 472 2.34 -39.93 63.08
C ARG A 472 3.23 -38.90 62.44
N GLU A 473 4.46 -39.26 62.10
CA GLU A 473 5.45 -38.45 61.42
C GLU A 473 4.94 -38.07 60.01
N GLU A 474 4.38 -38.99 59.22
CA GLU A 474 3.79 -38.73 57.93
C GLU A 474 2.65 -37.71 57.99
N ILE A 475 1.76 -37.81 59.00
CA ILE A 475 0.65 -36.86 59.20
C ILE A 475 1.22 -35.45 59.52
N SER A 476 2.24 -35.39 60.41
CA SER A 476 2.87 -34.10 60.76
C SER A 476 3.57 -33.47 59.59
N GLU A 477 4.36 -34.23 58.83
CA GLU A 477 5.02 -33.71 57.60
C GLU A 477 4.03 -33.21 56.53
N GLU A 478 2.91 -33.94 56.33
CA GLU A 478 1.87 -33.52 55.38
C GLU A 478 1.18 -32.24 55.87
N LEU A 479 0.94 -32.08 57.18
CA LEU A 479 0.40 -30.85 57.76
C LEU A 479 1.34 -29.65 57.58
N ASP A 480 2.66 -29.84 57.84
CA ASP A 480 3.66 -28.80 57.67
C ASP A 480 3.76 -28.34 56.23
N LYS A 481 3.73 -29.26 55.27
CA LYS A 481 3.69 -28.93 53.82
C LYS A 481 2.45 -28.11 53.46
N LEU A 482 1.27 -28.56 53.92
CA LEU A 482 0.02 -27.85 53.70
C LEU A 482 0.00 -26.46 54.39
N ALA A 483 0.67 -26.30 55.55
CA ALA A 483 0.80 -25.00 56.21
C ALA A 483 1.58 -24.02 55.33
N VAL A 484 2.68 -24.46 54.71
CA VAL A 484 3.47 -23.66 53.79
C VAL A 484 2.63 -23.29 52.57
N GLU A 485 1.95 -24.26 51.97
CA GLU A 485 1.09 -24.02 50.78
C GLU A 485 -0.04 -23.02 51.06
N ILE A 486 -0.77 -23.20 52.19
CA ILE A 486 -1.87 -22.33 52.62
C ILE A 486 -1.36 -20.89 52.82
N ASN A 487 -0.22 -20.73 53.49
CA ASN A 487 0.40 -19.41 53.70
C ASN A 487 0.79 -18.79 52.36
N ASP A 488 1.38 -19.51 51.43
CA ASP A 488 1.73 -19.00 50.08
C ASP A 488 0.46 -18.60 49.31
N TYR A 489 -0.59 -19.42 49.30
CA TYR A 489 -1.86 -19.07 48.65
C TYR A 489 -2.50 -17.82 49.27
N LEU A 490 -2.45 -17.66 50.59
CA LEU A 490 -2.94 -16.45 51.27
C LEU A 490 -2.13 -15.23 50.92
N ASP A 491 -0.81 -15.36 50.81
CA ASP A 491 0.08 -14.27 50.38
C ASP A 491 -0.21 -13.84 48.92
N ILE A 492 -0.37 -14.80 48.01
CA ILE A 492 -0.75 -14.55 46.60
C ILE A 492 -2.08 -13.76 46.56
N LEU A 493 -3.11 -14.21 47.33
CA LEU A 493 -4.43 -13.57 47.35
C LEU A 493 -4.45 -12.16 47.95
N ARG A 494 -3.49 -11.85 48.83
CA ARG A 494 -3.37 -10.52 49.46
C ARG A 494 -2.59 -9.53 48.60
N SER A 495 -1.75 -10.00 47.67
CA SER A 495 -0.82 -9.16 46.90
C SER A 495 -1.05 -9.28 45.40
N ARG A 496 -1.62 -8.21 44.80
CA ARG A 496 -1.73 -8.14 43.33
C ARG A 496 -0.38 -8.28 42.65
N ALA A 497 0.69 -7.75 43.22
CA ALA A 497 2.04 -7.86 42.68
C ALA A 497 2.50 -9.34 42.58
N ARG A 498 2.13 -10.17 43.56
CA ARG A 498 2.40 -11.63 43.49
C ARG A 498 1.60 -12.30 42.38
N VAL A 499 0.32 -11.95 42.19
CA VAL A 499 -0.49 -12.47 41.09
C VAL A 499 0.14 -12.09 39.76
N GLN A 500 0.55 -10.83 39.60
CA GLN A 500 1.22 -10.35 38.37
C GLN A 500 2.56 -11.04 38.12
N ALA A 501 3.35 -11.30 39.17
CA ALA A 501 4.58 -12.06 39.04
C ALA A 501 4.34 -13.49 38.52
N ILE A 502 3.29 -14.17 39.01
CA ILE A 502 2.88 -15.49 38.50
C ILE A 502 2.46 -15.42 37.04
N VAL A 503 1.64 -14.43 36.65
CA VAL A 503 1.22 -14.23 35.26
C VAL A 503 2.45 -14.02 34.34
N LYS A 504 3.42 -13.21 34.78
CA LYS A 504 4.68 -13.00 34.00
C LYS A 504 5.50 -14.28 33.86
N THR A 505 5.61 -15.07 34.91
CA THR A 505 6.34 -16.35 34.85
C THR A 505 5.66 -17.32 33.89
N GLU A 506 4.35 -17.46 33.96
CA GLU A 506 3.60 -18.34 33.06
C GLU A 506 3.69 -17.89 31.59
N LEU A 507 3.64 -16.58 31.34
CA LEU A 507 3.85 -16.02 29.99
C LEU A 507 5.29 -16.26 29.49
N ALA A 508 6.29 -16.14 30.36
CA ALA A 508 7.69 -16.40 30.02
C ALA A 508 7.91 -17.88 29.68
N ASP A 509 7.27 -18.80 30.41
CA ASP A 509 7.33 -20.23 30.13
C ASP A 509 6.75 -20.56 28.76
N VAL A 510 5.56 -20.04 28.44
CA VAL A 510 4.94 -20.18 27.10
C VAL A 510 5.84 -19.60 26.01
N LYS A 511 6.43 -18.42 26.24
CA LYS A 511 7.37 -17.81 25.29
C LYS A 511 8.59 -18.67 25.05
N SER A 512 9.21 -19.18 26.12
CA SER A 512 10.43 -19.98 26.02
C SER A 512 10.23 -21.26 25.24
N GLU A 513 9.04 -21.83 25.30
CA GLU A 513 8.73 -23.11 24.68
C GLU A 513 8.21 -22.97 23.24
N PHE A 514 7.42 -21.93 22.94
CA PHE A 514 6.66 -21.85 21.68
C PHE A 514 7.00 -20.64 20.81
N ALA A 515 7.81 -19.67 21.26
CA ALA A 515 8.14 -18.52 20.45
C ALA A 515 8.97 -18.92 19.22
N THR A 516 8.55 -18.41 18.08
CA THR A 516 9.23 -18.58 16.80
C THR A 516 9.65 -17.22 16.24
N PRO A 517 10.68 -17.16 15.41
CA PRO A 517 11.05 -15.92 14.73
C PRO A 517 9.89 -15.33 13.93
N ARG A 518 9.91 -14.01 13.72
CA ARG A 518 8.97 -13.31 12.84
C ARG A 518 9.09 -13.84 11.42
N LYS A 519 7.96 -14.11 10.78
CA LYS A 519 7.87 -14.57 9.39
C LYS A 519 7.71 -13.39 8.42
N THR A 520 6.89 -12.40 8.79
CA THR A 520 6.56 -11.26 7.94
C THR A 520 7.58 -10.13 8.09
N VAL A 521 8.11 -9.63 6.98
CA VAL A 521 9.04 -8.50 6.94
C VAL A 521 8.25 -7.20 6.82
N ILE A 522 8.64 -6.15 7.57
CA ILE A 522 8.02 -4.82 7.49
C ILE A 522 9.02 -3.87 6.85
N ILE A 523 8.63 -3.24 5.73
CA ILE A 523 9.43 -2.26 5.00
C ILE A 523 8.84 -0.88 5.20
N GLU A 524 9.68 0.13 5.48
CA GLU A 524 9.23 1.51 5.73
C GLU A 524 8.81 2.26 4.47
N GLN A 525 9.05 1.70 3.29
CA GLN A 525 8.75 2.33 2.02
C GLN A 525 7.24 2.49 1.84
N GLU A 526 6.76 3.72 2.01
CA GLU A 526 5.41 4.11 1.63
C GLU A 526 5.43 4.43 0.13
N GLY A 527 4.74 3.65 -0.67
CA GLY A 527 4.57 3.91 -2.10
C GLY A 527 3.56 2.94 -2.69
N GLU A 528 2.42 3.47 -3.10
CA GLU A 528 1.63 2.81 -4.14
C GLU A 528 2.47 2.81 -5.40
N VAL A 529 2.46 1.71 -6.16
CA VAL A 529 3.06 1.65 -7.50
C VAL A 529 2.37 2.70 -8.35
N GLU A 530 3.10 3.75 -8.75
CA GLU A 530 2.57 4.77 -9.65
C GLU A 530 2.35 4.18 -11.04
N ASP A 531 1.40 4.74 -11.80
CA ASP A 531 1.13 4.28 -13.17
C ASP A 531 2.39 4.36 -14.05
N GLU A 532 3.30 5.27 -13.74
CA GLU A 532 4.58 5.44 -14.43
C GLU A 532 5.55 4.27 -14.21
N ASP A 533 5.55 3.66 -13.02
CA ASP A 533 6.38 2.50 -12.69
C ASP A 533 5.98 1.23 -13.47
N LEU A 534 4.79 1.25 -14.07
CA LEU A 534 4.26 0.17 -14.90
C LEU A 534 4.67 0.29 -16.38
N ILE A 535 5.26 1.40 -16.76
CA ILE A 535 5.60 1.70 -18.14
C ILE A 535 7.06 1.39 -18.41
N GLN A 536 7.32 0.57 -19.41
CA GLN A 536 8.67 0.28 -19.86
C GLN A 536 9.32 1.56 -20.45
N ARG A 537 10.58 1.82 -20.07
CA ARG A 537 11.38 2.89 -20.69
C ARG A 537 11.73 2.48 -22.12
N GLU A 538 11.25 3.24 -23.07
CA GLU A 538 11.45 3.01 -24.49
C GLU A 538 11.48 4.35 -25.22
N ASP A 539 12.35 4.48 -26.23
CA ASP A 539 12.39 5.66 -27.06
C ASP A 539 11.19 5.68 -28.03
N MET A 540 10.47 6.77 -28.03
CA MET A 540 9.29 7.00 -28.82
C MET A 540 9.50 8.11 -29.81
N VAL A 541 9.04 7.94 -31.04
CA VAL A 541 8.88 8.99 -32.02
C VAL A 541 7.51 9.63 -31.79
N VAL A 542 7.50 10.87 -31.34
CA VAL A 542 6.28 11.66 -31.19
C VAL A 542 6.08 12.49 -32.46
N THR A 543 4.93 12.34 -33.08
CA THR A 543 4.55 13.07 -34.30
C THR A 543 3.34 13.93 -34.02
N VAL A 544 3.43 15.21 -34.41
CA VAL A 544 2.35 16.19 -34.25
C VAL A 544 2.03 16.78 -35.61
N SER A 545 0.74 16.85 -35.96
CA SER A 545 0.31 17.47 -37.18
C SER A 545 -0.09 18.96 -37.00
N HIS A 546 -0.10 19.74 -38.09
CA HIS A 546 -0.54 21.12 -38.06
C HIS A 546 -2.01 21.29 -37.59
N ALA A 547 -2.88 20.37 -37.95
CA ALA A 547 -4.26 20.33 -37.46
C ALA A 547 -4.41 19.88 -35.98
N GLY A 548 -3.31 19.63 -35.25
CA GLY A 548 -3.32 19.31 -33.83
C GLY A 548 -3.58 17.85 -33.52
N TYR A 549 -3.22 16.93 -34.42
CA TYR A 549 -3.23 15.49 -34.10
C TYR A 549 -1.85 15.07 -33.57
N VAL A 550 -1.85 14.24 -32.54
CA VAL A 550 -0.63 13.73 -31.93
C VAL A 550 -0.67 12.21 -31.81
N LYS A 551 0.48 11.60 -31.96
CA LYS A 551 0.71 10.17 -31.70
C LYS A 551 2.14 9.92 -31.26
N ARG A 552 2.35 8.76 -30.63
CA ARG A 552 3.68 8.20 -30.38
C ARG A 552 3.81 6.83 -31.03
N VAL A 553 5.00 6.51 -31.49
CA VAL A 553 5.34 5.23 -32.13
C VAL A 553 6.69 4.79 -31.57
N PRO A 554 6.87 3.52 -31.15
CA PRO A 554 8.18 3.04 -30.72
C PRO A 554 9.25 3.26 -31.80
N LEU A 555 10.41 3.80 -31.43
CA LEU A 555 11.51 4.04 -32.37
C LEU A 555 11.96 2.74 -33.05
N SER A 556 11.91 1.61 -32.34
CA SER A 556 12.21 0.26 -32.85
C SER A 556 11.32 -0.17 -34.03
N THR A 557 10.14 0.44 -34.20
CA THR A 557 9.26 0.19 -35.35
C THR A 557 9.80 0.74 -36.66
N TYR A 558 10.68 1.76 -36.58
CA TYR A 558 11.34 2.35 -37.74
C TYR A 558 12.65 1.62 -38.00
N ARG A 559 12.70 0.78 -39.04
CA ARG A 559 13.92 0.12 -39.45
C ARG A 559 14.83 1.12 -40.15
N ALA A 560 16.10 1.16 -39.77
CA ALA A 560 17.11 1.95 -40.49
C ALA A 560 17.19 1.47 -41.95
N GLN A 561 17.02 2.40 -42.91
CA GLN A 561 17.16 2.15 -44.33
C GLN A 561 18.52 2.67 -44.82
N ARG A 562 19.14 1.95 -45.77
CA ARG A 562 20.36 2.41 -46.40
C ARG A 562 20.04 3.63 -47.31
N ARG A 563 21.03 4.48 -47.57
CA ARG A 563 20.94 5.61 -48.52
C ARG A 563 20.29 5.15 -49.84
N GLY A 564 19.26 5.86 -50.31
CA GLY A 564 18.50 5.55 -51.52
C GLY A 564 17.22 4.74 -51.33
N GLY A 565 16.80 4.44 -50.07
CA GLY A 565 15.52 3.79 -49.75
C GLY A 565 14.34 4.73 -50.00
N LYS A 566 13.18 4.18 -50.37
CA LYS A 566 11.90 4.94 -50.40
C LYS A 566 11.47 5.20 -48.95
N GLY A 567 11.34 6.47 -48.56
CA GLY A 567 10.80 6.89 -47.28
C GLY A 567 9.43 6.29 -46.99
N ARG A 568 9.06 6.14 -45.72
CA ARG A 568 7.70 5.79 -45.29
C ARG A 568 6.96 7.04 -44.85
N ALA A 569 5.66 7.12 -45.16
CA ALA A 569 4.81 8.19 -44.65
C ALA A 569 4.77 8.12 -43.13
N GLY A 570 5.17 9.18 -42.45
CA GLY A 570 5.20 9.26 -40.98
C GLY A 570 3.81 9.39 -40.37
N MET A 571 2.79 9.79 -41.13
CA MET A 571 1.39 9.95 -40.68
C MET A 571 0.47 10.02 -41.90
N GLN A 572 -0.72 9.42 -41.84
CA GLN A 572 -1.79 9.72 -42.80
C GLN A 572 -2.49 11.00 -42.37
N THR A 573 -2.36 12.05 -43.19
CA THR A 573 -3.04 13.32 -43.02
C THR A 573 -4.16 13.49 -44.06
N ARG A 574 -5.09 14.41 -43.86
CA ARG A 574 -6.01 14.83 -44.90
C ARG A 574 -5.25 15.76 -45.85
N ASP A 575 -5.81 16.05 -47.02
CA ASP A 575 -5.17 16.82 -48.08
C ASP A 575 -4.63 18.21 -47.65
N GLU A 576 -5.09 18.73 -46.48
CA GLU A 576 -4.72 20.05 -45.93
C GLU A 576 -3.93 19.97 -44.60
N ASP A 577 -3.52 18.77 -44.13
CA ASP A 577 -2.81 18.59 -42.89
C ASP A 577 -1.42 17.93 -43.11
N PHE A 578 -0.43 18.31 -42.34
CA PHE A 578 0.93 17.82 -42.45
C PHE A 578 1.61 17.69 -41.09
N VAL A 579 2.70 16.97 -41.02
CA VAL A 579 3.47 16.83 -39.79
C VAL A 579 4.20 18.13 -39.50
N SER A 580 3.81 18.81 -38.45
CA SER A 580 4.42 20.09 -38.03
C SER A 580 5.60 19.88 -37.09
N ARG A 581 5.53 18.85 -36.21
CA ARG A 581 6.63 18.54 -35.28
C ARG A 581 6.86 17.05 -35.19
N LEU A 582 8.13 16.67 -35.08
CA LEU A 582 8.58 15.31 -34.88
C LEU A 582 9.78 15.38 -33.93
N PHE A 583 9.74 14.62 -32.86
CA PHE A 583 10.86 14.52 -31.93
C PHE A 583 10.94 13.11 -31.35
N VAL A 584 12.12 12.71 -30.90
CA VAL A 584 12.37 11.45 -30.20
C VAL A 584 12.50 11.76 -28.73
N ALA A 585 11.77 11.01 -27.89
CA ALA A 585 11.80 11.16 -26.44
C ALA A 585 11.48 9.82 -25.78
N SER A 586 12.02 9.57 -24.58
CA SER A 586 11.68 8.42 -23.76
C SER A 586 10.20 8.46 -23.35
N THR A 587 9.60 7.30 -23.12
CA THR A 587 8.24 7.20 -22.56
C THR A 587 8.06 8.06 -21.31
N HIS A 588 9.11 8.22 -20.50
CA HIS A 588 9.08 8.96 -19.22
C HIS A 588 9.35 10.45 -19.34
N THR A 589 9.74 10.93 -20.53
CA THR A 589 10.02 12.35 -20.78
C THR A 589 8.79 13.22 -20.50
N PRO A 590 8.88 14.22 -19.63
CA PRO A 590 7.82 15.20 -19.45
C PRO A 590 7.77 16.16 -20.65
N VAL A 591 6.58 16.50 -21.09
CA VAL A 591 6.34 17.40 -22.20
C VAL A 591 5.40 18.51 -21.74
N LEU A 592 5.82 19.76 -21.95
CA LEU A 592 4.98 20.93 -21.74
C LEU A 592 4.30 21.33 -23.06
N PHE A 593 3.02 21.60 -22.99
CA PHE A 593 2.18 22.08 -24.10
C PHE A 593 1.71 23.48 -23.77
N PHE A 594 2.23 24.49 -24.47
CA PHE A 594 1.84 25.88 -24.31
C PHE A 594 0.76 26.23 -25.30
N SER A 595 -0.31 26.87 -24.85
CA SER A 595 -1.43 27.23 -25.69
C SER A 595 -1.38 28.70 -26.14
N SER A 596 -2.09 29.00 -27.21
CA SER A 596 -2.27 30.37 -27.72
C SER A 596 -2.92 31.30 -26.70
N ARG A 597 -3.64 30.78 -25.71
CA ARG A 597 -4.33 31.55 -24.67
C ARG A 597 -3.52 31.73 -23.39
N GLY A 598 -2.22 31.40 -23.40
CA GLY A 598 -1.37 31.59 -22.26
C GLY A 598 -1.50 30.51 -21.18
N GLN A 599 -2.10 29.37 -21.51
CA GLN A 599 -2.14 28.19 -20.63
C GLN A 599 -0.98 27.26 -20.92
N VAL A 600 -0.59 26.46 -19.92
CA VAL A 600 0.36 25.37 -20.09
C VAL A 600 -0.21 24.08 -19.48
N TYR A 601 -0.02 22.99 -20.19
CA TYR A 601 -0.38 21.63 -19.79
C TYR A 601 0.89 20.79 -19.74
N LYS A 602 0.96 19.84 -18.81
CA LYS A 602 2.08 18.91 -18.65
C LYS A 602 1.57 17.48 -18.78
N GLU A 603 2.18 16.71 -19.65
CA GLU A 603 1.93 15.28 -19.80
C GLU A 603 3.24 14.55 -20.05
N LYS A 604 3.28 13.28 -19.66
CA LYS A 604 4.38 12.37 -19.98
C LYS A 604 4.17 11.76 -21.36
N VAL A 605 5.26 11.45 -22.09
CA VAL A 605 5.17 10.85 -23.43
C VAL A 605 4.35 9.55 -23.42
N TRP A 606 4.44 8.74 -22.38
CA TRP A 606 3.66 7.49 -22.28
C TRP A 606 2.15 7.68 -22.26
N ARG A 607 1.66 8.86 -21.90
CA ARG A 607 0.22 9.20 -21.93
C ARG A 607 -0.28 9.62 -23.31
N LEU A 608 0.62 9.97 -24.22
CA LEU A 608 0.24 10.26 -25.59
C LEU A 608 -0.24 8.99 -26.31
N PRO A 609 -1.19 9.10 -27.25
CA PRO A 609 -1.77 7.94 -27.90
C PRO A 609 -0.75 7.15 -28.69
N MET A 610 -0.61 5.87 -28.41
CA MET A 610 0.17 4.94 -29.22
C MET A 610 -0.61 4.63 -30.50
N ALA A 611 0.05 4.66 -31.65
CA ALA A 611 -0.55 4.37 -32.93
C ALA A 611 0.47 3.75 -33.92
N ALA A 612 -0.04 3.14 -34.99
CA ALA A 612 0.83 2.64 -36.05
C ALA A 612 1.54 3.79 -36.79
N PRO A 613 2.70 3.58 -37.42
CA PRO A 613 3.45 4.63 -38.12
C PRO A 613 2.61 5.41 -39.17
N ASN A 614 1.69 4.75 -39.85
CA ASN A 614 0.82 5.35 -40.86
C ASN A 614 -0.53 5.85 -40.31
N ALA A 615 -0.83 5.66 -39.02
CA ALA A 615 -2.08 6.14 -38.43
C ALA A 615 -2.07 7.65 -38.18
N ARG A 616 -3.25 8.28 -38.15
CA ARG A 616 -3.41 9.73 -37.95
C ARG A 616 -3.16 10.19 -36.51
N GLY A 617 -3.30 9.31 -35.52
CA GLY A 617 -3.27 9.68 -34.11
C GLY A 617 -4.59 10.22 -33.59
N LYS A 618 -4.56 10.93 -32.45
CA LYS A 618 -5.74 11.57 -31.81
C LYS A 618 -5.56 13.08 -31.76
N ALA A 619 -6.66 13.82 -31.88
CA ALA A 619 -6.65 15.27 -31.72
C ALA A 619 -6.28 15.65 -30.28
N MET A 620 -5.44 16.67 -30.10
CA MET A 620 -4.97 17.13 -28.78
C MET A 620 -6.11 17.56 -27.86
N ILE A 621 -7.22 18.07 -28.40
CA ILE A 621 -8.41 18.41 -27.62
C ILE A 621 -9.03 17.20 -26.88
N ASN A 622 -8.77 15.97 -27.34
CA ASN A 622 -9.20 14.75 -26.68
C ASN A 622 -8.22 14.27 -25.60
N ILE A 623 -7.07 14.89 -25.48
CA ILE A 623 -5.99 14.52 -24.55
C ILE A 623 -5.83 15.61 -23.50
N LEU A 624 -5.79 16.86 -23.94
CA LEU A 624 -5.67 18.05 -23.11
C LEU A 624 -7.02 18.76 -23.00
N PRO A 625 -7.37 19.33 -21.85
CA PRO A 625 -8.65 20.04 -21.64
C PRO A 625 -8.64 21.42 -22.28
N LEU A 626 -8.48 21.47 -23.60
CA LEU A 626 -8.43 22.71 -24.38
C LEU A 626 -9.82 23.34 -24.50
N GLU A 627 -9.89 24.66 -24.44
CA GLU A 627 -11.11 25.43 -24.70
C GLU A 627 -11.39 25.54 -26.21
N GLN A 628 -12.63 25.92 -26.55
CA GLN A 628 -13.00 26.08 -27.94
C GLN A 628 -12.18 27.20 -28.59
N GLY A 629 -11.49 26.91 -29.71
CA GLY A 629 -10.62 27.85 -30.42
C GLY A 629 -9.19 27.98 -29.84
N GLU A 630 -8.89 27.31 -28.73
CA GLU A 630 -7.54 27.25 -28.19
C GLU A 630 -6.67 26.28 -28.99
N ARG A 631 -5.43 26.69 -29.29
CA ARG A 631 -4.44 25.89 -30.05
C ARG A 631 -3.17 25.75 -29.25
N ILE A 632 -2.47 24.64 -29.40
CA ILE A 632 -1.11 24.49 -28.90
C ILE A 632 -0.14 25.14 -29.86
N THR A 633 0.63 26.08 -29.34
CA THR A 633 1.64 26.88 -30.10
C THR A 633 3.02 26.26 -29.93
N THR A 634 3.35 25.78 -28.75
CA THR A 634 4.66 25.20 -28.45
C THR A 634 4.54 23.90 -27.75
N ILE A 635 5.32 22.89 -28.17
CA ILE A 635 5.45 21.58 -27.51
C ILE A 635 6.93 21.44 -27.15
N MET A 636 7.18 21.25 -25.86
CA MET A 636 8.52 21.29 -25.31
C MET A 636 8.81 20.01 -24.52
N PRO A 637 9.54 19.03 -25.10
CA PRO A 637 10.07 17.91 -24.32
C PRO A 637 11.18 18.41 -23.40
N LEU A 638 11.23 17.89 -22.18
CA LEU A 638 12.10 18.37 -21.13
C LEU A 638 12.93 17.24 -20.52
N PRO A 639 14.06 17.54 -19.84
CA PRO A 639 14.79 16.55 -19.08
C PRO A 639 13.90 15.83 -18.05
N GLU A 640 14.07 14.52 -17.91
CA GLU A 640 13.31 13.71 -16.95
C GLU A 640 13.57 14.10 -15.49
N ASP A 641 14.81 14.53 -15.21
CA ASP A 641 15.17 15.07 -13.89
C ASP A 641 14.66 16.49 -13.72
N GLU A 642 13.50 16.63 -13.11
CA GLU A 642 12.85 17.91 -12.84
C GLU A 642 13.66 18.81 -11.88
N SER A 643 14.58 18.26 -11.10
CA SER A 643 15.47 19.04 -10.22
C SER A 643 16.45 19.90 -11.03
N SER A 644 16.78 19.48 -12.25
CA SER A 644 17.65 20.24 -13.18
C SER A 644 16.97 21.48 -13.77
N TRP A 645 15.66 21.56 -13.74
CA TRP A 645 14.88 22.67 -14.34
C TRP A 645 15.14 24.03 -13.67
N GLY A 646 15.62 24.06 -12.45
CA GLY A 646 16.01 25.29 -11.76
C GLY A 646 17.16 26.06 -12.45
N ASN A 647 17.95 25.38 -13.27
CA ASN A 647 19.09 25.96 -14.00
C ASN A 647 18.71 26.53 -15.38
N LEU A 648 17.48 26.29 -15.84
CA LEU A 648 16.99 26.70 -17.15
C LEU A 648 15.94 27.80 -17.02
N ASP A 649 15.96 28.72 -17.96
CA ASP A 649 14.95 29.77 -18.09
C ASP A 649 14.09 29.52 -19.32
N VAL A 650 12.88 30.06 -19.29
CA VAL A 650 11.92 29.99 -20.41
C VAL A 650 11.54 31.41 -20.82
N MET A 651 11.71 31.69 -22.10
CA MET A 651 11.33 32.95 -22.72
C MET A 651 10.03 32.80 -23.50
N PHE A 652 9.07 33.63 -23.20
CA PHE A 652 7.79 33.75 -23.89
C PHE A 652 7.80 34.97 -24.81
N ALA A 653 7.16 34.86 -25.96
CA ALA A 653 6.86 36.02 -26.83
C ALA A 653 5.40 36.02 -27.25
N THR A 654 4.77 37.22 -27.28
CA THR A 654 3.38 37.41 -27.71
C THR A 654 3.31 38.08 -29.07
N THR A 655 2.16 37.96 -29.74
CA THR A 655 1.88 38.61 -31.01
C THR A 655 1.99 40.13 -30.92
N GLY A 656 1.71 40.74 -29.77
CA GLY A 656 1.84 42.19 -29.50
C GLY A 656 3.29 42.64 -29.24
N GLY A 657 4.26 41.72 -29.22
CA GLY A 657 5.68 42.02 -29.03
C GLY A 657 6.12 42.10 -27.55
N ASN A 658 5.31 41.62 -26.65
CA ASN A 658 5.70 41.48 -25.25
C ASN A 658 6.51 40.18 -25.04
N VAL A 659 7.48 40.25 -24.13
CA VAL A 659 8.33 39.12 -23.74
C VAL A 659 8.33 38.93 -22.23
N ARG A 660 8.56 37.68 -21.81
CA ARG A 660 8.62 37.35 -20.41
C ARG A 660 9.57 36.19 -20.18
N ARG A 661 10.36 36.27 -19.11
CA ARG A 661 11.31 35.25 -18.70
C ARG A 661 10.92 34.67 -17.34
N ASN A 662 10.80 33.38 -17.25
CA ASN A 662 10.56 32.65 -16.01
C ASN A 662 11.62 31.55 -15.81
N LYS A 663 11.77 31.08 -14.57
CA LYS A 663 12.48 29.82 -14.34
C LYS A 663 11.64 28.64 -14.86
N LEU A 664 12.29 27.66 -15.47
CA LEU A 664 11.57 26.46 -15.92
C LEU A 664 11.00 25.68 -14.73
N SER A 665 11.62 25.76 -13.55
CA SER A 665 11.12 25.18 -12.29
C SER A 665 9.73 25.69 -11.87
N ASP A 666 9.28 26.86 -12.38
CA ASP A 666 7.91 27.36 -12.12
C ASP A 666 6.83 26.46 -12.76
N PHE A 667 7.22 25.54 -13.63
CA PHE A 667 6.36 24.61 -14.37
C PHE A 667 6.52 23.14 -13.96
N VAL A 668 7.11 22.87 -12.79
CA VAL A 668 7.19 21.52 -12.23
C VAL A 668 5.81 21.04 -11.81
N ASP A 669 5.08 21.85 -11.06
CA ASP A 669 3.74 21.53 -10.54
C ASP A 669 2.62 22.04 -11.45
N VAL A 670 2.49 21.45 -12.63
CA VAL A 670 1.38 21.74 -13.56
C VAL A 670 0.23 20.77 -13.31
N ARG A 671 -0.92 21.28 -12.90
CA ARG A 671 -2.13 20.48 -12.69
C ARG A 671 -2.67 19.94 -14.02
N ARG A 672 -3.37 18.82 -13.99
CA ARG A 672 -3.98 18.22 -15.19
C ARG A 672 -4.94 19.15 -15.92
N SER A 673 -5.60 20.08 -15.21
CA SER A 673 -6.45 21.12 -15.79
C SER A 673 -5.69 22.25 -16.48
N GLY A 674 -4.36 22.21 -16.48
CA GLY A 674 -3.51 23.33 -16.91
C GLY A 674 -3.33 24.40 -15.83
N ILE A 675 -2.39 25.27 -16.07
CA ILE A 675 -2.15 26.48 -15.26
C ILE A 675 -1.86 27.64 -16.20
N ILE A 676 -2.08 28.85 -15.73
CA ILE A 676 -1.70 30.05 -16.47
C ILE A 676 -0.18 30.12 -16.57
N ALA A 677 0.34 30.13 -17.80
CA ALA A 677 1.75 30.33 -18.09
C ALA A 677 2.08 31.81 -18.23
N MET A 678 1.24 32.58 -18.90
CA MET A 678 1.37 34.00 -19.10
C MET A 678 -0.03 34.64 -19.23
N LYS A 679 -0.24 35.80 -18.60
CA LYS A 679 -1.45 36.58 -18.84
C LYS A 679 -1.31 37.32 -20.16
N LEU A 680 -2.33 37.30 -20.99
CA LEU A 680 -2.41 37.96 -22.29
C LEU A 680 -3.49 39.05 -22.28
N ASP A 681 -3.36 40.04 -23.18
CA ASP A 681 -4.44 40.97 -23.51
C ASP A 681 -5.47 40.27 -24.42
N ASP A 682 -6.68 40.87 -24.55
CA ASP A 682 -7.84 40.19 -25.20
C ASP A 682 -7.57 39.76 -26.66
N ASP A 683 -6.70 40.47 -27.37
CA ASP A 683 -6.36 40.22 -28.80
C ASP A 683 -4.94 39.62 -28.98
N GLU A 684 -4.25 39.29 -27.86
CA GLU A 684 -2.91 38.69 -27.90
C GLU A 684 -2.93 37.18 -27.83
N ALA A 685 -1.92 36.59 -28.48
CA ALA A 685 -1.63 35.15 -28.37
C ALA A 685 -0.15 34.93 -28.13
N ILE A 686 0.21 33.81 -27.48
CA ILE A 686 1.60 33.37 -27.43
C ILE A 686 2.02 32.94 -28.82
N VAL A 687 3.13 33.47 -29.30
CA VAL A 687 3.75 33.14 -30.60
C VAL A 687 4.57 31.86 -30.42
N ASP A 688 5.50 31.88 -29.46
CA ASP A 688 6.37 30.77 -29.17
C ASP A 688 6.94 30.87 -27.76
N VAL A 689 7.45 29.75 -27.26
CA VAL A 689 8.11 29.63 -25.97
C VAL A 689 9.41 28.82 -26.15
N GLN A 690 10.53 29.40 -25.78
CA GLN A 690 11.85 28.77 -25.97
C GLN A 690 12.63 28.71 -24.67
N ILE A 691 13.39 27.62 -24.48
CA ILE A 691 14.36 27.49 -23.40
C ILE A 691 15.54 28.41 -23.70
N CYS A 692 16.00 29.14 -22.69
CA CYS A 692 17.15 30.02 -22.81
C CYS A 692 18.00 30.01 -21.55
N THR A 693 19.23 30.51 -21.70
CA THR A 693 20.17 30.75 -20.61
C THR A 693 20.57 32.22 -20.56
N GLU A 694 21.27 32.63 -19.53
CA GLU A 694 21.79 34.03 -19.41
C GLU A 694 22.86 34.36 -20.46
N ARG A 695 23.36 33.37 -21.19
CA ARG A 695 24.38 33.51 -22.23
C ARG A 695 23.79 33.59 -23.64
N ASP A 696 22.49 33.76 -23.75
CA ASP A 696 21.78 33.79 -25.03
C ASP A 696 21.22 35.17 -25.33
N ASP A 697 20.88 35.38 -26.58
CA ASP A 697 20.16 36.55 -27.07
C ASP A 697 18.77 36.14 -27.57
N VAL A 698 17.83 37.03 -27.44
CA VAL A 698 16.48 36.94 -28.02
C VAL A 698 16.44 37.64 -29.34
N LEU A 699 15.95 36.99 -30.41
CA LEU A 699 15.58 37.59 -31.68
C LEU A 699 14.08 37.50 -31.88
N LEU A 700 13.41 38.64 -31.92
CA LEU A 700 12.01 38.76 -32.29
C LEU A 700 11.89 39.27 -33.74
N THR A 701 11.03 38.63 -34.54
CA THR A 701 10.79 39.03 -35.92
C THR A 701 9.30 39.31 -36.11
N ALA A 702 8.98 40.47 -36.75
CA ALA A 702 7.62 40.90 -37.04
C ALA A 702 7.23 40.61 -38.49
N ALA A 703 5.94 40.47 -38.77
CA ALA A 703 5.41 40.16 -40.08
C ALA A 703 5.72 41.30 -41.11
N GLY A 704 5.82 42.53 -40.64
CA GLY A 704 6.19 43.68 -41.47
C GLY A 704 7.67 43.77 -41.86
N GLY A 705 8.50 42.75 -41.49
CA GLY A 705 9.89 42.69 -41.87
C GLY A 705 10.88 43.29 -40.87
N GLN A 706 10.43 43.79 -39.73
CA GLN A 706 11.26 44.30 -38.65
C GLN A 706 11.70 43.17 -37.72
N CYS A 707 12.88 43.30 -37.13
CA CYS A 707 13.35 42.40 -36.06
C CYS A 707 14.16 43.17 -35.03
N ILE A 708 14.25 42.63 -33.82
CA ILE A 708 15.08 43.15 -32.73
C ILE A 708 15.84 41.99 -32.05
N ARG A 709 17.13 42.24 -31.80
CA ARG A 709 17.97 41.30 -31.02
C ARG A 709 18.44 41.99 -29.74
N PHE A 710 18.25 41.31 -28.60
CA PHE A 710 18.68 41.81 -27.29
C PHE A 710 19.09 40.66 -26.40
N PRO A 711 19.99 40.85 -25.38
CA PRO A 711 20.39 39.81 -24.45
C PRO A 711 19.20 39.29 -23.63
N VAL A 712 19.17 38.01 -23.35
CA VAL A 712 18.16 37.40 -22.46
C VAL A 712 18.13 38.08 -21.10
N THR A 713 19.29 38.58 -20.62
CA THR A 713 19.44 39.31 -19.35
C THR A 713 18.73 40.66 -19.30
N ASP A 714 18.38 41.24 -20.42
CA ASP A 714 17.54 42.49 -20.49
C ASP A 714 16.12 42.23 -20.01
N VAL A 715 15.70 40.98 -20.00
CA VAL A 715 14.41 40.54 -19.43
C VAL A 715 14.64 39.94 -18.05
N ARG A 716 14.16 40.64 -17.02
CA ARG A 716 14.25 40.11 -15.65
C ARG A 716 13.53 38.76 -15.53
N VAL A 717 13.99 37.91 -14.65
CA VAL A 717 13.25 36.68 -14.24
C VAL A 717 12.02 37.10 -13.44
N PHE A 718 10.85 36.70 -13.88
CA PHE A 718 9.59 36.97 -13.18
C PHE A 718 9.34 35.84 -12.15
N THR A 719 8.98 36.23 -10.92
CA THR A 719 8.69 35.31 -9.81
C THR A 719 7.27 34.73 -9.86
N GLY A 720 6.41 35.23 -10.73
CA GLY A 720 5.03 34.79 -10.87
C GLY A 720 4.63 34.57 -12.32
N ARG A 721 3.56 33.85 -12.59
CA ARG A 721 3.09 33.45 -13.90
C ARG A 721 1.96 34.34 -14.47
N THR A 722 1.42 35.24 -13.67
CA THR A 722 0.19 36.02 -13.98
C THR A 722 0.43 37.41 -14.50
N SER A 723 1.65 37.73 -14.95
CA SER A 723 1.96 39.05 -15.56
C SER A 723 2.01 38.96 -17.09
N MET A 724 1.85 40.09 -17.75
CA MET A 724 1.87 40.23 -19.22
C MET A 724 3.29 40.34 -19.78
N GLY A 725 4.31 40.41 -18.93
CA GLY A 725 5.70 40.58 -19.35
C GLY A 725 6.09 42.06 -19.54
N VAL A 726 7.08 42.26 -20.40
CA VAL A 726 7.64 43.59 -20.76
C VAL A 726 7.74 43.69 -22.28
N ARG A 727 7.73 44.90 -22.78
CA ARG A 727 7.87 45.15 -24.21
C ARG A 727 9.23 44.65 -24.72
N GLY A 728 9.21 43.75 -25.70
CA GLY A 728 10.37 43.24 -26.40
C GLY A 728 10.68 44.08 -27.66
N ILE A 729 9.66 44.34 -28.45
CA ILE A 729 9.74 45.16 -29.69
C ILE A 729 8.58 46.17 -29.75
N ALA A 730 8.82 47.35 -30.31
CA ALA A 730 7.78 48.34 -30.61
C ALA A 730 7.30 48.14 -32.03
N LEU A 731 6.08 47.61 -32.18
CA LEU A 731 5.46 47.34 -33.47
C LEU A 731 4.71 48.56 -34.04
N PRO A 732 4.69 48.76 -35.37
CA PRO A 732 3.73 49.61 -36.03
C PRO A 732 2.28 49.16 -35.86
N GLU A 733 1.30 50.02 -36.11
CA GLU A 733 -0.11 49.64 -36.15
C GLU A 733 -0.37 48.53 -37.18
N ASN A 734 -1.13 47.50 -36.76
CA ASN A 734 -1.47 46.32 -37.57
C ASN A 734 -0.30 45.35 -37.90
N ASP A 735 0.84 45.45 -37.22
CA ASP A 735 1.93 44.48 -37.32
C ASP A 735 1.92 43.54 -36.11
N LYS A 736 2.50 42.37 -36.27
CA LYS A 736 2.58 41.35 -35.24
C LYS A 736 3.90 40.61 -35.25
N VAL A 737 4.36 40.18 -34.09
CA VAL A 737 5.49 39.25 -34.01
C VAL A 737 5.05 37.86 -34.52
N ILE A 738 5.90 37.25 -35.35
CA ILE A 738 5.66 35.94 -35.96
C ILE A 738 6.60 34.87 -35.45
N SER A 739 7.75 35.22 -34.85
CA SER A 739 8.71 34.26 -34.33
C SER A 739 9.52 34.79 -33.15
N LEU A 740 9.88 33.88 -32.27
CA LEU A 740 10.86 34.00 -31.20
C LEU A 740 12.01 33.02 -31.51
N SER A 741 13.25 33.52 -31.59
CA SER A 741 14.43 32.71 -31.76
C SER A 741 15.43 33.01 -30.64
N ILE A 742 16.07 31.99 -30.13
CA ILE A 742 17.16 32.11 -29.17
C ILE A 742 18.48 31.90 -29.90
N LEU A 743 19.34 32.91 -29.84
CA LEU A 743 20.64 32.87 -30.46
C LEU A 743 21.75 32.89 -29.41
N ARG A 744 22.87 32.29 -29.70
CA ARG A 744 24.06 32.36 -28.83
C ARG A 744 24.54 33.83 -28.77
N HIS A 745 24.83 34.27 -27.56
CA HIS A 745 25.47 35.57 -27.38
C HIS A 745 26.94 35.49 -27.78
N VAL A 746 27.37 36.37 -28.64
CA VAL A 746 28.78 36.47 -29.05
C VAL A 746 29.23 37.91 -28.78
N GLU A 747 30.23 38.03 -27.90
CA GLU A 747 30.90 39.33 -27.66
C GLU A 747 31.75 39.68 -28.87
N ALA A 748 31.21 40.52 -29.75
CA ALA A 748 31.90 41.05 -30.91
C ALA A 748 31.54 42.50 -31.17
N THR A 749 32.54 43.35 -31.40
CA THR A 749 32.34 44.75 -31.73
C THR A 749 31.68 44.90 -33.10
N SER A 750 31.13 46.07 -33.38
CA SER A 750 30.55 46.42 -34.72
C SER A 750 31.58 46.18 -35.83
N ASP A 751 32.82 46.59 -35.59
CA ASP A 751 33.91 46.51 -36.53
C ASP A 751 34.36 45.07 -36.76
N GLU A 752 34.43 44.23 -35.69
CA GLU A 752 34.76 42.79 -35.83
C GLU A 752 33.67 42.04 -36.63
N ARG A 753 32.38 42.33 -36.37
CA ARG A 753 31.27 41.71 -37.12
C ARG A 753 31.33 42.12 -38.59
N SER A 754 31.60 43.38 -38.90
CA SER A 754 31.75 43.87 -40.29
C SER A 754 32.95 43.24 -40.99
N ALA A 755 34.07 43.13 -40.29
CA ALA A 755 35.26 42.48 -40.81
C ALA A 755 35.05 40.98 -41.08
N TYR A 756 34.36 40.30 -40.12
CA TYR A 756 33.99 38.88 -40.25
C TYR A 756 33.14 38.64 -41.50
N LEU A 757 32.05 39.39 -41.65
CA LEU A 757 31.14 39.25 -42.78
C LEU A 757 31.82 39.54 -44.14
N LYS A 758 32.78 40.47 -44.17
CA LYS A 758 33.64 40.72 -45.34
C LYS A 758 34.54 39.53 -45.69
N MET A 759 35.22 38.97 -44.67
CA MET A 759 36.08 37.82 -44.86
C MET A 759 35.28 36.57 -45.28
N ARG A 760 34.16 36.33 -44.68
CA ARG A 760 33.26 35.22 -45.02
C ARG A 760 32.81 35.26 -46.47
N ARG A 761 32.39 36.43 -46.98
CA ARG A 761 32.00 36.64 -48.40
C ARG A 761 33.19 36.41 -49.36
N ALA A 762 34.37 36.83 -48.96
CA ALA A 762 35.60 36.61 -49.75
C ALA A 762 35.97 35.12 -49.81
N VAL A 763 35.83 34.38 -48.68
CA VAL A 763 36.11 32.93 -48.64
C VAL A 763 35.07 32.15 -49.44
N ALA A 764 33.82 32.56 -49.43
CA ALA A 764 32.73 31.92 -50.16
C ALA A 764 32.75 32.21 -51.70
N GLY A 765 33.69 33.05 -52.19
CA GLY A 765 33.76 33.42 -53.61
C GLY A 765 32.56 34.21 -54.13
N GLU A 766 31.76 34.80 -53.24
CA GLU A 766 30.64 35.64 -53.60
C GLU A 766 31.20 36.97 -54.12
N ALA A 767 31.12 37.23 -55.44
CA ALA A 767 31.45 38.49 -56.01
C ALA A 767 30.63 39.61 -55.39
N ALA A 768 31.25 40.78 -55.18
CA ALA A 768 30.61 41.97 -54.69
C ALA A 768 29.47 42.37 -55.64
N ALA A 769 28.26 41.82 -55.45
CA ALA A 769 27.07 42.33 -56.08
C ALA A 769 26.81 43.70 -55.50
N GLU A 770 26.82 44.74 -56.32
CA GLU A 770 26.31 46.06 -56.01
C GLU A 770 24.84 46.00 -55.55
N GLU A 771 24.62 45.78 -54.25
CA GLU A 771 23.42 46.21 -53.56
C GLU A 771 23.84 47.13 -52.43
N ALA A 772 24.27 48.30 -52.81
CA ALA A 772 24.29 49.44 -51.92
C ALA A 772 22.82 49.82 -51.61
N ALA A 773 22.23 49.07 -50.71
CA ALA A 773 21.07 49.54 -49.95
C ALA A 773 21.61 50.29 -48.76
N GLU A 774 21.26 51.54 -48.67
CA GLU A 774 21.40 52.47 -47.54
C GLU A 774 21.69 51.84 -46.24
N THR A 775 22.94 51.58 -45.94
CA THR A 775 23.40 51.44 -44.61
C THR A 775 23.21 52.78 -43.93
N GLU A 776 22.27 52.88 -42.98
CA GLU A 776 22.35 53.95 -41.99
C GLU A 776 23.77 53.94 -41.46
N ALA A 777 24.52 54.99 -41.66
CA ALA A 777 25.93 55.11 -41.37
C ALA A 777 26.10 54.96 -39.85
N GLU A 778 26.46 53.77 -39.38
CA GLU A 778 27.24 53.63 -38.18
C GLU A 778 28.63 54.15 -38.53
N GLU A 779 29.08 55.18 -37.83
CA GLU A 779 30.44 55.70 -37.91
C GLU A 779 31.43 54.57 -37.70
N THR A 780 31.94 53.97 -38.76
CA THR A 780 33.02 53.03 -38.75
C THR A 780 34.35 53.73 -38.47
N SER A 781 34.80 53.70 -37.25
CA SER A 781 36.12 54.15 -36.90
C SER A 781 37.13 53.01 -37.19
N GLY A 782 37.72 53.02 -38.38
CA GLY A 782 38.91 52.27 -38.75
C GLY A 782 38.68 50.81 -39.19
N ALA A 783 39.25 50.42 -40.35
CA ALA A 783 39.25 49.04 -40.87
C ALA A 783 40.10 48.16 -39.96
N ILE A 784 39.45 47.38 -39.02
CA ILE A 784 40.14 46.36 -38.24
C ILE A 784 40.31 45.14 -39.14
N GLN A 785 41.53 44.60 -39.21
CA GLN A 785 41.86 43.33 -39.82
C GLN A 785 41.66 42.24 -38.76
N LEU A 786 40.69 41.35 -38.96
CA LEU A 786 40.43 40.26 -38.02
C LEU A 786 41.57 39.24 -38.07
N SER A 787 42.05 38.76 -36.92
CA SER A 787 43.03 37.69 -36.91
C SER A 787 42.41 36.36 -37.39
N SER A 788 43.20 35.46 -37.95
CA SER A 788 42.73 34.13 -38.40
C SER A 788 42.13 33.33 -37.25
N GLU A 789 42.67 33.44 -36.05
CA GLU A 789 42.16 32.76 -34.84
C GLU A 789 40.77 33.32 -34.44
N ARG A 790 40.63 34.61 -34.40
CA ARG A 790 39.31 35.23 -34.07
C ARG A 790 38.26 34.94 -35.15
N TYR A 791 38.68 34.84 -36.41
CA TYR A 791 37.79 34.43 -37.51
C TYR A 791 37.28 32.98 -37.29
N VAL A 792 38.14 32.04 -36.91
CA VAL A 792 37.76 30.65 -36.65
C VAL A 792 36.83 30.59 -35.45
N GLU A 793 37.15 31.32 -34.39
CA GLU A 793 36.29 31.41 -33.21
C GLU A 793 34.89 31.93 -33.54
N MET A 794 34.81 33.02 -34.27
CA MET A 794 33.52 33.60 -34.70
C MET A 794 32.80 32.64 -35.64
N SER A 795 33.49 31.98 -36.56
CA SER A 795 32.90 30.99 -37.47
C SER A 795 32.28 29.78 -36.71
N ALA A 796 32.93 29.31 -35.65
CA ALA A 796 32.42 28.21 -34.83
C ALA A 796 31.13 28.63 -34.01
N GLN A 797 30.97 29.90 -33.76
CA GLN A 797 29.82 30.46 -33.00
C GLN A 797 28.74 31.04 -33.90
N GLU A 798 28.97 31.13 -35.21
CA GLU A 798 27.98 31.66 -36.12
C GLU A 798 26.75 30.79 -36.22
N GLN A 799 25.57 31.40 -36.15
CA GLN A 799 24.29 30.79 -36.46
C GLN A 799 23.72 31.45 -37.70
N VAL A 800 22.95 30.74 -38.47
CA VAL A 800 22.29 31.25 -39.69
C VAL A 800 20.79 31.25 -39.43
N VAL A 801 20.14 32.38 -39.70
CA VAL A 801 18.70 32.57 -39.56
C VAL A 801 18.04 32.51 -40.93
N LEU A 802 17.12 31.57 -41.10
CA LEU A 802 16.25 31.51 -42.28
C LEU A 802 15.06 32.46 -42.07
N THR A 803 14.73 33.23 -43.09
CA THR A 803 13.55 34.07 -43.11
C THR A 803 12.75 33.82 -44.40
N VAL A 804 11.43 33.56 -44.25
CA VAL A 804 10.53 33.20 -45.36
C VAL A 804 9.30 34.13 -45.36
N SER A 805 8.82 34.51 -46.54
CA SER A 805 7.65 35.37 -46.73
C SER A 805 6.46 34.61 -47.32
N VAL A 806 5.28 35.21 -47.27
CA VAL A 806 4.00 34.63 -47.72
C VAL A 806 3.98 34.28 -49.22
N ASN A 807 4.75 34.98 -50.04
CA ASN A 807 4.82 34.71 -51.48
C ASN A 807 5.99 33.78 -51.84
N GLY A 808 6.46 32.97 -50.87
CA GLY A 808 7.47 31.93 -51.10
C GLY A 808 8.91 32.41 -51.28
N TYR A 809 9.22 33.69 -50.99
CA TYR A 809 10.58 34.18 -51.00
C TYR A 809 11.26 33.89 -49.68
N GLY A 810 12.51 33.50 -49.72
CA GLY A 810 13.29 33.23 -48.50
C GLY A 810 14.77 33.49 -48.68
N LYS A 811 15.47 33.59 -47.58
CA LYS A 811 16.93 33.76 -47.53
C LYS A 811 17.47 33.24 -46.19
N ARG A 812 18.75 32.93 -46.23
CA ARG A 812 19.56 32.68 -45.04
C ARG A 812 20.38 33.92 -44.70
N THR A 813 20.43 34.31 -43.42
CA THR A 813 21.20 35.50 -43.01
C THR A 813 22.05 35.15 -41.78
N SER A 814 23.33 35.56 -41.79
CA SER A 814 24.23 35.38 -40.64
C SER A 814 23.68 36.08 -39.41
N SER A 815 23.78 35.40 -38.23
CA SER A 815 23.42 35.99 -36.96
C SER A 815 24.20 37.29 -36.66
N TYR A 816 25.36 37.48 -37.24
CA TYR A 816 26.14 38.71 -37.07
C TYR A 816 25.60 39.91 -37.81
N GLU A 817 24.69 39.73 -38.74
CA GLU A 817 23.95 40.83 -39.39
C GLU A 817 22.93 41.49 -38.44
N TYR A 818 22.49 40.78 -37.41
CA TYR A 818 21.52 41.27 -36.43
C TYR A 818 22.27 41.87 -35.24
N ARG A 819 22.37 43.22 -35.19
CA ARG A 819 23.04 43.90 -34.08
C ARG A 819 22.27 43.70 -32.78
N THR A 820 22.97 43.49 -31.69
CA THR A 820 22.39 43.44 -30.33
C THR A 820 22.08 44.85 -29.87
N THR A 821 20.85 45.09 -29.42
CA THR A 821 20.36 46.40 -28.94
C THR A 821 19.58 46.20 -27.64
N GLY A 822 19.24 47.27 -26.93
CA GLY A 822 18.30 47.16 -25.80
C GLY A 822 16.90 46.80 -26.30
N ARG A 823 16.12 46.08 -25.48
CA ARG A 823 14.74 45.68 -25.80
C ARG A 823 13.78 46.88 -25.92
N GLY A 824 12.64 46.68 -26.58
CA GLY A 824 11.53 47.65 -26.67
C GLY A 824 11.71 48.74 -27.73
N GLY A 825 12.78 48.69 -28.53
CA GLY A 825 12.99 49.60 -29.68
C GLY A 825 12.18 49.17 -30.92
N LYS A 826 12.24 49.98 -31.98
CA LYS A 826 11.60 49.70 -33.28
C LYS A 826 12.27 48.55 -34.04
N GLY A 827 13.47 48.13 -33.61
CA GLY A 827 14.24 47.11 -34.30
C GLY A 827 14.94 47.58 -35.58
N ILE A 828 15.38 46.58 -36.36
CA ILE A 828 16.04 46.76 -37.67
C ILE A 828 15.32 45.89 -38.70
N VAL A 829 15.58 46.14 -40.00
CA VAL A 829 14.99 45.35 -41.08
C VAL A 829 15.62 43.95 -41.10
N ALA A 830 14.81 42.89 -40.98
CA ALA A 830 15.22 41.51 -41.19
C ALA A 830 15.12 41.11 -42.65
N MET A 831 14.10 41.58 -43.35
CA MET A 831 13.87 41.37 -44.77
C MET A 831 13.08 42.56 -45.33
N SER A 832 13.47 43.05 -46.47
CA SER A 832 12.70 44.11 -47.16
C SER A 832 11.39 43.53 -47.68
N VAL A 833 10.28 43.96 -47.12
CA VAL A 833 8.93 43.54 -47.48
C VAL A 833 8.33 44.51 -48.51
N ASN A 834 7.81 43.97 -49.61
CA ASN A 834 7.12 44.71 -50.68
C ASN A 834 6.01 43.84 -51.31
N ASP A 835 5.28 44.35 -52.26
CA ASP A 835 4.19 43.61 -52.90
C ASP A 835 4.63 42.31 -53.59
N ARG A 836 5.91 42.19 -53.98
CA ARG A 836 6.44 41.00 -54.63
C ARG A 836 6.62 39.80 -53.68
N ASN A 837 7.21 40.05 -52.52
CA ASN A 837 7.53 38.98 -51.58
C ASN A 837 6.47 38.85 -50.46
N GLY A 838 5.72 39.92 -50.19
CA GLY A 838 4.69 39.91 -49.16
C GLY A 838 5.26 39.89 -47.73
N LYS A 839 4.37 39.85 -46.74
CA LYS A 839 4.72 39.83 -45.30
C LYS A 839 5.53 38.56 -44.93
N LEU A 840 6.27 38.62 -43.84
CA LEU A 840 7.00 37.47 -43.33
C LEU A 840 6.06 36.44 -42.67
N VAL A 841 6.39 35.19 -42.83
CA VAL A 841 5.66 34.05 -42.23
C VAL A 841 6.49 33.33 -41.16
N ALA A 842 7.81 33.16 -41.40
CA ALA A 842 8.68 32.47 -40.49
C ALA A 842 10.08 33.08 -40.44
N SER A 843 10.72 32.99 -39.27
CA SER A 843 12.12 33.32 -39.06
C SER A 843 12.68 32.50 -37.91
N PHE A 844 13.65 31.60 -38.15
CA PHE A 844 14.25 30.76 -37.16
C PHE A 844 15.68 30.31 -37.52
N PRO A 845 16.53 29.94 -36.55
CA PRO A 845 17.86 29.44 -36.79
C PRO A 845 17.83 28.12 -37.56
N VAL A 846 18.77 27.89 -38.45
CA VAL A 846 18.91 26.68 -39.25
C VAL A 846 20.39 26.29 -39.42
N GLU A 847 20.63 25.02 -39.63
CA GLU A 847 21.94 24.46 -40.04
C GLU A 847 21.91 24.03 -41.52
N ASP A 848 23.06 23.92 -42.15
CA ASP A 848 23.15 23.56 -43.57
C ASP A 848 22.59 22.17 -43.86
N SER A 849 22.68 21.27 -42.94
CA SER A 849 22.15 19.92 -42.99
C SER A 849 20.61 19.83 -42.83
N ASP A 850 19.99 20.89 -42.34
CA ASP A 850 18.54 20.88 -42.06
C ASP A 850 17.69 20.91 -43.34
N GLN A 851 16.43 20.57 -43.16
CA GLN A 851 15.42 20.65 -44.18
C GLN A 851 14.23 21.48 -43.65
N ILE A 852 13.49 22.05 -44.55
CA ILE A 852 12.26 22.79 -44.25
C ILE A 852 11.07 22.23 -45.01
N MET A 853 9.92 22.30 -44.38
CA MET A 853 8.62 22.03 -44.98
C MET A 853 7.84 23.34 -45.08
N LEU A 854 7.49 23.73 -46.29
CA LEU A 854 6.61 24.87 -46.54
C LEU A 854 5.21 24.37 -46.87
N VAL A 855 4.22 25.11 -46.40
CA VAL A 855 2.80 24.78 -46.60
C VAL A 855 2.08 26.01 -47.08
N THR A 856 1.18 25.83 -48.08
CA THR A 856 0.34 26.90 -48.60
C THR A 856 -1.10 26.79 -48.04
N ASP A 857 -1.85 27.91 -48.16
CA ASP A 857 -3.26 28.01 -47.83
C ASP A 857 -4.15 27.12 -48.73
N LYS A 858 -3.66 26.68 -49.91
CA LYS A 858 -4.30 25.69 -50.79
C LYS A 858 -3.87 24.25 -50.54
N GLY A 859 -3.11 24.00 -49.47
CA GLY A 859 -2.72 22.66 -49.05
C GLY A 859 -1.54 22.06 -49.84
N GLN A 860 -0.80 22.85 -50.60
CA GLN A 860 0.42 22.35 -51.22
C GLN A 860 1.56 22.28 -50.20
N LEU A 861 2.37 21.25 -50.32
CA LEU A 861 3.50 20.96 -49.47
C LEU A 861 4.76 20.84 -50.29
N ILE A 862 5.81 21.54 -49.89
CA ILE A 862 7.14 21.34 -50.46
C ILE A 862 8.16 21.13 -49.36
N ARG A 863 9.02 20.13 -49.55
CA ARG A 863 10.19 19.89 -48.70
C ARG A 863 11.44 20.28 -49.46
N CYS A 864 12.23 21.18 -48.90
CA CYS A 864 13.47 21.58 -49.52
C CYS A 864 14.65 21.56 -48.50
N PRO A 865 15.87 21.21 -48.95
CA PRO A 865 17.06 21.32 -48.14
C PRO A 865 17.42 22.78 -47.91
N VAL A 866 17.86 23.10 -46.71
CA VAL A 866 18.28 24.45 -46.33
C VAL A 866 19.52 24.91 -47.10
N GLU A 867 20.44 23.98 -47.37
CA GLU A 867 21.70 24.24 -48.12
C GLU A 867 21.46 24.94 -49.45
N GLY A 868 20.36 24.62 -50.14
CA GLY A 868 20.00 25.24 -51.44
C GLY A 868 19.54 26.68 -51.37
N ILE A 869 19.26 27.21 -50.17
CA ILE A 869 18.76 28.59 -50.01
C ILE A 869 19.93 29.54 -49.88
N ARG A 870 19.94 30.61 -50.68
CA ARG A 870 21.04 31.58 -50.74
C ARG A 870 21.22 32.30 -49.38
N ILE A 871 22.49 32.45 -48.97
CA ILE A 871 22.88 33.35 -47.89
C ILE A 871 22.93 34.78 -48.42
N ALA A 872 22.22 35.70 -47.78
CA ALA A 872 22.10 37.09 -48.22
C ALA A 872 22.03 38.06 -47.03
N GLY A 873 22.34 39.32 -47.23
CA GLY A 873 22.26 40.36 -46.24
C GLY A 873 20.81 40.55 -45.72
N ARG A 874 20.67 41.09 -44.51
CA ARG A 874 19.36 41.23 -43.84
C ARG A 874 18.39 42.14 -44.60
N SER A 875 18.83 43.19 -45.33
CA SER A 875 17.99 44.13 -46.03
C SER A 875 17.54 43.66 -47.44
N THR A 876 17.93 42.47 -47.88
CA THR A 876 17.55 41.94 -49.19
C THR A 876 16.13 41.35 -49.19
N GLN A 877 15.54 41.21 -50.39
CA GLN A 877 14.20 40.67 -50.59
C GLN A 877 14.13 39.14 -50.60
N GLY A 878 15.26 38.45 -50.55
CA GLY A 878 15.35 36.98 -50.66
C GLY A 878 15.24 36.46 -52.10
N VAL A 879 15.26 35.13 -52.22
CA VAL A 879 15.09 34.41 -53.48
C VAL A 879 13.83 33.55 -53.42
N ILE A 880 13.31 33.10 -54.56
CA ILE A 880 12.18 32.18 -54.58
C ILE A 880 12.64 30.83 -54.00
N VAL A 881 12.08 30.44 -52.90
CA VAL A 881 12.25 29.11 -52.28
C VAL A 881 11.11 28.20 -52.66
N PHE A 882 9.91 28.78 -52.82
CA PHE A 882 8.71 28.10 -53.27
C PHE A 882 7.96 28.97 -54.29
N ASP A 883 7.73 28.43 -55.47
CA ASP A 883 6.98 29.11 -56.51
C ASP A 883 5.47 28.89 -56.26
N THR A 884 4.80 29.92 -55.71
CA THR A 884 3.38 29.89 -55.38
C THR A 884 2.56 30.26 -56.61
N ALA A 885 1.40 29.64 -56.80
CA ALA A 885 0.44 30.02 -57.83
C ALA A 885 -0.16 31.42 -57.55
N GLU A 886 -0.83 32.01 -58.51
CA GLU A 886 -1.57 33.27 -58.35
C GLU A 886 -2.67 33.06 -57.28
N ASP A 887 -2.73 33.87 -56.23
CA ASP A 887 -3.60 33.74 -55.04
C ASP A 887 -3.29 32.53 -54.13
N GLU A 888 -2.08 32.05 -54.13
CA GLU A 888 -1.61 31.03 -53.20
C GLU A 888 -0.51 31.61 -52.28
N HIS A 889 -0.65 31.37 -50.98
CA HIS A 889 0.24 31.96 -49.98
C HIS A 889 0.85 30.88 -49.07
N VAL A 890 2.10 31.05 -48.73
CA VAL A 890 2.75 30.21 -47.67
C VAL A 890 2.17 30.63 -46.33
N VAL A 891 1.61 29.67 -45.62
CA VAL A 891 0.97 29.90 -44.31
C VAL A 891 1.78 29.36 -43.14
N ALA A 892 2.66 28.36 -43.40
CA ALA A 892 3.54 27.80 -42.39
C ALA A 892 4.85 27.32 -42.96
N VAL A 893 5.91 27.46 -42.20
CA VAL A 893 7.24 26.89 -42.49
C VAL A 893 7.74 26.19 -41.24
N GLU A 894 7.99 24.89 -41.36
CA GLU A 894 8.43 24.05 -40.26
C GLU A 894 9.85 23.58 -40.48
N HIS A 895 10.63 23.59 -39.41
CA HIS A 895 12.01 23.12 -39.38
C HIS A 895 12.06 21.59 -39.16
N ILE A 896 12.85 20.91 -39.96
CA ILE A 896 13.10 19.49 -39.84
C ILE A 896 14.60 19.32 -39.64
N GLY A 897 15.04 19.08 -38.39
CA GLY A 897 16.45 18.84 -38.05
C GLY A 897 16.92 17.47 -38.50
N GLU A 898 18.25 17.31 -38.67
CA GLU A 898 18.89 16.07 -39.06
C GLU A 898 18.78 14.95 -38.01
N ASP A 899 18.56 15.28 -36.74
CA ASP A 899 18.39 14.33 -35.63
C ASP A 899 17.21 13.37 -35.80
N ALA A 900 16.27 13.69 -36.68
CA ALA A 900 15.16 12.80 -37.02
C ALA A 900 15.58 11.64 -37.95
N GLU A 901 16.73 11.68 -38.60
CA GLU A 901 17.22 10.64 -39.53
C GLU A 901 18.45 9.85 -39.00
N ASN A 902 19.24 10.36 -38.05
CA ASN A 902 20.57 9.81 -37.68
C ASN A 902 20.65 9.25 -36.25
N GLY A 903 19.61 8.66 -35.72
CA GLY A 903 19.67 7.83 -34.51
C GLY A 903 20.42 6.50 -34.74
N ASN A 904 21.58 6.54 -35.39
CA ASN A 904 22.45 5.36 -35.55
C ASN A 904 23.88 5.76 -35.85
N GLY A 905 24.72 5.89 -34.85
CA GLY A 905 26.13 6.16 -35.09
C GLY A 905 27.03 5.98 -33.87
N ASN A 906 27.57 4.79 -33.71
CA ASN A 906 28.79 4.48 -32.98
C ASN A 906 28.77 4.45 -31.44
N GLY A 907 28.54 3.27 -30.92
CA GLY A 907 29.20 2.78 -29.71
C GLY A 907 29.96 1.51 -30.08
N GLY A 908 31.25 1.63 -30.25
CA GLY A 908 32.17 0.53 -30.34
C GLY A 908 32.41 -0.14 -28.97
#